data_30849728dee57a1a9137fb2ace5aa3af
#
_entry.id   30849728dee57a1a9137fb2ace5aa3af
#
_cell.length_a   1.000
_cell.length_b   1.000
_cell.length_c   1.000
_cell.angle_alpha   90.00
_cell.angle_beta   90.00
_cell.angle_gamma   90.00
#
_symmetry.space_group_name_H-M   'P 1'
#
loop_
_entity.id
_entity.type
_entity.pdbx_description
1 polymer ?
#
loop_
_entity_poly.entity_id
_entity_poly.type
_entity_poly.pdbx_seq_one_letter_code
_entity_poly.pdbx_strand_id
1 'polypeptide(L)'
;MALVFTGSLGEFHKELSHIPDLLAGNEHIESFRKSSQYRAWTNSLTYLSRELLMSHIKDDCGVLIEYKLPATSRRVDFIVTGYDSKGTPGFVIIELKQWSEAKAVKDKPGVVIANVSGSHRGETNHPSYQAWSYKMFLDNMMDSVQKHHLHSVACACMHNYDYLGLDKDDLATNPNDELVKETPIFGKHDGFKLGNFVQKAVGEGKGEEIMQLLADGKVVPSEGLANAICQMFDDVKSQAFTLIDEQKIAYETIMRAVRKTKKGKRCVIVSGGPGTGKSVVAVSALVNILREFADDEVKRNIRFVAPTSSFRTAMTTVLSSGGKTREEKKKNKRLAKYLFSGSSKFFIPEKKGSKKNVHPNNLFHCLICDESHRLHSYQNMYKGKNQIEDIIQAARVSVFFVDDNQSLRPSDIGSIDSIKAAAEKYSAKVEQVDLSAQFRCNGADGFLNWLSVVLGLSDASTNAHATGWSQNEYDFDIVDTPEEVLEFVRQKNKEAQLNPVPGRTVIPGARLLAGYAWPWTKDNNDHGEAKDVDLGTVKLAWNNRNASYKWAIDDSEQVKEEVGCVHTSQGLEFNWVGVFIGNDLQYDPQKHCLKASIDNYFDKGGKNGLGKGKVEREKNLLKYVCRCYRVLLSRGVRGARVYCCNKELRAYLKEKLLQANCG
;
A
#
# COMPACT_ATOMS: atom_id res chain seq x y z
N MET A 1 5.84 17.26 5.36
CA MET A 1 7.16 17.84 5.07
C MET A 1 7.42 17.75 3.58
N ALA A 2 7.38 18.89 2.94
CA ALA A 2 7.73 19.03 1.53
C ALA A 2 9.24 18.86 1.34
N LEU A 3 9.67 18.79 0.08
CA LEU A 3 11.04 18.89 -0.42
C LEU A 3 12.00 19.58 0.56
N VAL A 4 13.15 18.96 0.82
CA VAL A 4 14.10 19.49 1.78
C VAL A 4 15.01 20.52 1.15
N PHE A 5 15.40 20.27 -0.11
CA PHE A 5 16.16 21.26 -0.90
C PHE A 5 15.68 21.21 -2.35
N THR A 6 15.46 22.41 -2.89
CA THR A 6 15.12 22.64 -4.29
C THR A 6 15.89 23.88 -4.74
N GLY A 7 16.70 23.76 -5.76
CA GLY A 7 17.48 24.89 -6.26
C GLY A 7 18.34 24.49 -7.45
N SER A 8 19.16 25.38 -7.93
CA SER A 8 20.14 25.11 -8.98
C SER A 8 21.33 24.31 -8.44
N LEU A 9 22.07 23.64 -9.31
CA LEU A 9 23.31 22.95 -8.96
C LEU A 9 24.33 23.89 -8.35
N GLY A 10 24.41 25.15 -8.86
CA GLY A 10 25.27 26.17 -8.30
C GLY A 10 24.89 26.58 -6.87
N GLU A 11 23.60 26.63 -6.55
CA GLU A 11 23.11 26.86 -5.16
C GLU A 11 23.39 25.66 -4.28
N PHE A 12 23.16 24.44 -4.76
CA PHE A 12 23.52 23.21 -4.03
C PHE A 12 24.99 23.21 -3.58
N HIS A 13 25.91 23.57 -4.47
CA HIS A 13 27.34 23.63 -4.13
C HIS A 13 27.65 24.71 -3.08
N LYS A 14 26.98 25.85 -3.12
CA LYS A 14 27.18 26.95 -2.16
C LYS A 14 26.60 26.64 -0.78
N GLU A 15 25.44 26.00 -0.75
CA GLU A 15 24.69 25.73 0.48
C GLU A 15 24.96 24.33 1.08
N LEU A 16 25.91 23.60 0.53
CA LEU A 16 26.19 22.21 0.88
C LEU A 16 26.32 21.97 2.40
N SER A 17 26.94 22.91 3.14
CA SER A 17 27.11 22.80 4.59
C SER A 17 25.81 23.02 5.40
N HIS A 18 24.82 23.67 4.81
CA HIS A 18 23.54 23.98 5.46
C HIS A 18 22.45 22.95 5.14
N ILE A 19 22.56 22.24 4.02
CA ILE A 19 21.55 21.28 3.59
C ILE A 19 21.29 20.17 4.62
N PRO A 20 22.29 19.55 5.27
CA PRO A 20 22.05 18.56 6.32
C PRO A 20 21.25 19.09 7.52
N ASP A 21 21.40 20.39 7.84
CA ASP A 21 20.63 21.05 8.89
C ASP A 21 19.16 21.29 8.45
N LEU A 22 18.94 21.64 7.20
CA LEU A 22 17.59 21.74 6.62
C LEU A 22 16.87 20.38 6.64
N LEU A 23 17.61 19.31 6.40
CA LEU A 23 17.12 17.93 6.46
C LEU A 23 16.68 17.53 7.89
N ALA A 24 17.29 18.14 8.92
CA ALA A 24 16.96 17.88 10.32
C ALA A 24 15.60 18.44 10.77
N GLY A 25 15.07 19.45 10.06
CA GLY A 25 13.89 20.20 10.51
C GLY A 25 14.15 21.03 11.77
N ASN A 26 13.12 21.72 12.28
CA ASN A 26 13.24 22.66 13.39
C ASN A 26 13.38 22.03 14.79
N GLU A 27 13.30 20.71 14.93
CA GLU A 27 13.32 20.05 16.24
C GLU A 27 14.64 19.31 16.49
N HIS A 28 15.37 19.75 17.54
CA HIS A 28 16.57 19.07 18.08
C HIS A 28 17.79 18.96 17.15
N ILE A 29 18.13 20.01 16.40
CA ILE A 29 19.29 20.06 15.49
C ILE A 29 20.58 19.54 16.16
N GLU A 30 20.87 19.91 17.40
CA GLU A 30 22.08 19.48 18.10
C GLU A 30 22.15 17.98 18.37
N SER A 31 21.04 17.34 18.70
CA SER A 31 20.99 15.90 18.89
C SER A 31 21.05 15.15 17.56
N PHE A 32 20.42 15.70 16.53
CA PHE A 32 20.42 15.14 15.18
C PHE A 32 21.80 15.21 14.51
N ARG A 33 22.55 16.30 14.69
CA ARG A 33 23.94 16.42 14.19
C ARG A 33 24.87 15.31 14.72
N LYS A 34 24.56 14.70 15.86
CA LYS A 34 25.28 13.56 16.42
C LYS A 34 24.85 12.22 15.85
N SER A 35 23.77 12.16 15.10
CA SER A 35 23.21 10.93 14.55
C SER A 35 24.07 10.33 13.40
N SER A 36 23.96 9.04 13.20
CA SER A 36 24.56 8.35 12.05
C SER A 36 23.97 8.83 10.74
N GLN A 37 22.71 9.20 10.73
CA GLN A 37 21.98 9.68 9.56
C GLN A 37 22.49 11.05 9.08
N TYR A 38 22.72 11.99 10.00
CA TYR A 38 23.31 13.28 9.65
C TYR A 38 24.69 13.15 9.01
N ARG A 39 25.54 12.30 9.61
CA ARG A 39 26.87 12.01 9.05
C ARG A 39 26.76 11.32 7.68
N ALA A 40 25.78 10.47 7.51
CA ALA A 40 25.51 9.81 6.24
C ALA A 40 25.19 10.83 5.14
N TRP A 41 24.27 11.73 5.37
CA TRP A 41 23.93 12.78 4.43
C TRP A 41 25.12 13.71 4.13
N THR A 42 25.78 14.22 5.16
CA THR A 42 26.94 15.10 4.98
C THR A 42 28.01 14.48 4.09
N ASN A 43 28.37 13.22 4.35
CA ASN A 43 29.40 12.54 3.58
C ASN A 43 28.98 12.29 2.13
N SER A 44 27.74 11.79 1.92
CA SER A 44 27.25 11.46 0.57
C SER A 44 27.09 12.71 -0.30
N LEU A 45 26.51 13.78 0.26
CA LEU A 45 26.31 15.03 -0.47
C LEU A 45 27.63 15.73 -0.78
N THR A 46 28.62 15.68 0.15
CA THR A 46 29.97 16.22 -0.08
C THR A 46 30.69 15.47 -1.20
N TYR A 47 30.63 14.15 -1.19
CA TYR A 47 31.18 13.33 -2.26
C TYR A 47 30.54 13.69 -3.61
N LEU A 48 29.19 13.68 -3.66
CA LEU A 48 28.44 13.96 -4.90
C LEU A 48 28.72 15.37 -5.43
N SER A 49 28.71 16.38 -4.58
CA SER A 49 29.01 17.76 -4.95
C SER A 49 30.39 17.87 -5.65
N ARG A 50 31.43 17.27 -5.07
CA ARG A 50 32.76 17.27 -5.64
C ARG A 50 32.79 16.63 -7.05
N GLU A 51 32.17 15.46 -7.21
CA GLU A 51 32.21 14.74 -8.49
C GLU A 51 31.43 15.46 -9.59
N LEU A 52 30.29 16.09 -9.24
CA LEU A 52 29.50 16.89 -10.19
C LEU A 52 30.23 18.15 -10.61
N LEU A 53 30.91 18.86 -9.68
CA LEU A 53 31.74 20.03 -10.00
C LEU A 53 32.87 19.70 -10.99
N MET A 54 33.52 18.54 -10.81
CA MET A 54 34.65 18.12 -11.67
C MET A 54 34.20 17.67 -13.07
N SER A 55 32.90 17.52 -13.32
CA SER A 55 32.36 16.95 -14.56
C SER A 55 31.77 17.97 -15.50
N HIS A 56 32.02 19.26 -15.28
CA HIS A 56 31.60 20.38 -16.15
C HIS A 56 30.08 20.44 -16.41
N ILE A 57 29.27 20.02 -15.44
CA ILE A 57 27.81 20.15 -15.49
C ILE A 57 27.49 21.62 -15.22
N LYS A 58 26.58 22.20 -16.01
CA LYS A 58 26.20 23.61 -15.86
C LYS A 58 25.50 23.90 -14.53
N ASP A 59 25.85 25.03 -13.91
CA ASP A 59 25.34 25.45 -12.60
C ASP A 59 23.81 25.68 -12.58
N ASP A 60 23.18 25.92 -13.75
CA ASP A 60 21.73 26.12 -13.89
C ASP A 60 20.96 24.81 -14.11
N CYS A 61 21.58 23.63 -13.96
CA CYS A 61 20.88 22.39 -13.76
C CYS A 61 20.08 22.46 -12.45
N GLY A 62 18.87 21.86 -12.41
CA GLY A 62 18.07 21.81 -11.17
C GLY A 62 18.48 20.64 -10.29
N VAL A 63 18.31 20.80 -8.99
CA VAL A 63 18.58 19.78 -7.96
C VAL A 63 17.41 19.65 -7.01
N LEU A 64 16.97 18.41 -6.76
CA LEU A 64 15.99 18.04 -5.76
C LEU A 64 16.61 17.02 -4.81
N ILE A 65 16.57 17.29 -3.49
CA ILE A 65 17.10 16.37 -2.45
C ILE A 65 15.95 15.91 -1.57
N GLU A 66 15.94 14.61 -1.24
CA GLU A 66 14.86 13.98 -0.47
C GLU A 66 13.49 14.23 -1.12
N TYR A 67 13.45 14.09 -2.44
CA TYR A 67 12.22 14.31 -3.20
C TYR A 67 11.19 13.25 -2.86
N LYS A 68 10.07 13.66 -2.25
CA LYS A 68 8.96 12.76 -1.92
C LYS A 68 8.29 12.26 -3.18
N LEU A 69 8.34 10.95 -3.42
CA LEU A 69 7.61 10.33 -4.51
C LEU A 69 6.11 10.58 -4.35
N PRO A 70 5.43 11.13 -5.35
CA PRO A 70 4.02 11.47 -5.26
C PRO A 70 3.15 10.27 -4.87
N ALA A 71 2.15 10.48 -4.02
CA ALA A 71 1.25 9.46 -3.50
C ALA A 71 1.94 8.31 -2.73
N THR A 72 3.16 8.53 -2.24
CA THR A 72 3.88 7.56 -1.40
C THR A 72 4.52 8.24 -0.19
N SER A 73 4.96 7.45 0.78
CA SER A 73 5.81 7.92 1.88
C SER A 73 7.31 7.85 1.55
N ARG A 74 7.68 7.42 0.33
CA ARG A 74 9.06 7.22 -0.08
C ARG A 74 9.68 8.48 -0.67
N ARG A 75 11.00 8.56 -0.59
CA ARG A 75 11.79 9.68 -1.08
C ARG A 75 12.92 9.19 -1.96
N VAL A 76 13.22 9.99 -2.97
CA VAL A 76 14.42 9.85 -3.80
C VAL A 76 15.52 10.68 -3.18
N ASP A 77 16.67 10.08 -2.94
CA ASP A 77 17.78 10.75 -2.25
C ASP A 77 18.23 12.00 -3.00
N PHE A 78 18.45 11.90 -4.33
CA PHE A 78 18.95 13.01 -5.14
C PHE A 78 18.47 12.92 -6.58
N ILE A 79 18.00 14.05 -7.14
CA ILE A 79 17.62 14.19 -8.56
C ILE A 79 18.34 15.39 -9.15
N VAL A 80 18.91 15.21 -10.35
CA VAL A 80 19.42 16.32 -11.19
C VAL A 80 18.53 16.47 -12.41
N THR A 81 18.13 17.69 -12.73
CA THR A 81 17.28 18.00 -13.90
C THR A 81 18.04 18.89 -14.88
N GLY A 82 17.74 18.78 -16.17
CA GLY A 82 18.38 19.59 -17.21
C GLY A 82 18.10 19.08 -18.61
N TYR A 83 18.95 19.50 -19.54
CA TYR A 83 18.87 19.08 -20.94
C TYR A 83 20.14 18.29 -21.31
N ASP A 84 20.00 17.34 -22.20
CA ASP A 84 21.12 16.67 -22.85
C ASP A 84 21.72 17.52 -24.00
N SER A 85 22.83 17.07 -24.58
CA SER A 85 23.48 17.75 -25.71
C SER A 85 22.62 17.82 -26.99
N LYS A 86 21.52 17.09 -27.07
CA LYS A 86 20.56 17.13 -28.17
C LYS A 86 19.37 18.05 -27.90
N GLY A 87 19.31 18.64 -26.70
CA GLY A 87 18.20 19.48 -26.26
C GLY A 87 16.99 18.68 -25.78
N THR A 88 17.17 17.43 -25.33
CA THR A 88 16.11 16.61 -24.75
C THR A 88 16.01 16.94 -23.26
N PRO A 89 14.81 17.34 -22.75
CA PRO A 89 14.61 17.57 -21.33
C PRO A 89 14.60 16.25 -20.56
N GLY A 90 15.22 16.23 -19.39
CA GLY A 90 15.28 15.00 -18.61
C GLY A 90 15.72 15.18 -17.18
N PHE A 91 15.82 14.05 -16.47
CA PHE A 91 16.30 13.99 -15.10
C PHE A 91 17.07 12.71 -14.81
N VAL A 92 17.96 12.79 -13.82
CA VAL A 92 18.76 11.69 -13.32
C VAL A 92 18.42 11.43 -11.87
N ILE A 93 18.01 10.21 -11.55
CA ILE A 93 17.84 9.75 -10.17
C ILE A 93 19.15 9.15 -9.69
N ILE A 94 19.64 9.59 -8.53
CA ILE A 94 20.85 9.08 -7.90
C ILE A 94 20.47 8.55 -6.51
N GLU A 95 20.49 7.24 -6.34
CA GLU A 95 20.31 6.60 -5.05
C GLU A 95 21.65 6.57 -4.31
N LEU A 96 21.69 7.04 -3.06
CA LEU A 96 22.91 7.19 -2.27
C LEU A 96 23.03 6.08 -1.21
N LYS A 97 24.11 5.32 -1.24
CA LYS A 97 24.41 4.29 -0.22
C LYS A 97 25.81 4.45 0.33
N GLN A 98 25.92 4.38 1.65
CA GLN A 98 27.21 4.42 2.36
C GLN A 98 27.78 3.05 2.71
N TRP A 99 27.24 1.99 2.11
CA TRP A 99 27.73 0.66 2.40
C TRP A 99 29.15 0.49 1.89
N SER A 100 30.04 -0.03 2.76
CA SER A 100 31.35 -0.53 2.38
C SER A 100 31.30 -1.99 1.95
N GLU A 101 30.26 -2.72 2.38
CA GLU A 101 30.04 -4.12 2.07
C GLU A 101 28.56 -4.37 1.75
N ALA A 102 28.32 -5.13 0.70
CA ALA A 102 27.01 -5.66 0.35
C ALA A 102 27.20 -6.99 -0.38
N LYS A 103 26.19 -7.86 -0.31
CA LYS A 103 26.23 -9.17 -0.96
C LYS A 103 24.90 -9.48 -1.63
N ALA A 104 24.92 -9.89 -2.89
CA ALA A 104 23.71 -10.28 -3.61
C ALA A 104 23.07 -11.54 -3.01
N VAL A 105 21.74 -11.59 -3.00
CA VAL A 105 20.99 -12.80 -2.64
C VAL A 105 20.62 -13.54 -3.92
N LYS A 106 21.41 -14.55 -4.29
CA LYS A 106 21.32 -15.27 -5.57
C LYS A 106 19.93 -15.76 -5.96
N ASP A 107 19.10 -16.10 -4.97
CA ASP A 107 17.74 -16.61 -5.20
C ASP A 107 16.65 -15.53 -5.13
N LYS A 108 17.04 -14.28 -4.96
CA LYS A 108 16.16 -13.10 -4.88
C LYS A 108 16.74 -11.97 -5.75
N PRO A 109 16.45 -11.95 -7.06
CA PRO A 109 16.87 -10.88 -7.94
C PRO A 109 16.48 -9.49 -7.42
N GLY A 110 17.41 -8.53 -7.41
CA GLY A 110 17.16 -7.19 -6.88
C GLY A 110 17.13 -7.08 -5.35
N VAL A 111 17.62 -8.11 -4.62
CA VAL A 111 17.75 -8.11 -3.15
C VAL A 111 19.22 -8.38 -2.75
N VAL A 112 19.68 -7.65 -1.75
CA VAL A 112 21.03 -7.77 -1.19
C VAL A 112 21.00 -7.91 0.33
N ILE A 113 22.09 -8.38 0.90
CA ILE A 113 22.35 -8.33 2.34
C ILE A 113 23.37 -7.23 2.58
N ALA A 114 22.99 -6.22 3.35
CA ALA A 114 23.83 -5.09 3.72
C ALA A 114 23.52 -4.61 5.15
N ASN A 115 24.26 -3.63 5.63
CA ASN A 115 23.94 -2.97 6.90
C ASN A 115 22.74 -2.03 6.71
N VAL A 116 21.59 -2.38 7.31
CA VAL A 116 20.33 -1.65 7.14
C VAL A 116 20.19 -0.51 8.16
N SER A 117 20.65 -0.73 9.40
CA SER A 117 20.67 0.29 10.44
C SER A 117 21.79 0.00 11.45
N GLY A 118 22.79 0.88 11.50
CA GLY A 118 23.92 0.73 12.42
C GLY A 118 24.68 -0.58 12.21
N SER A 119 24.61 -1.50 13.19
CA SER A 119 25.29 -2.79 13.15
C SER A 119 24.39 -3.95 12.66
N HIS A 120 23.13 -3.68 12.33
CA HIS A 120 22.18 -4.73 11.92
C HIS A 120 22.31 -5.04 10.43
N ARG A 121 22.75 -6.27 10.11
CA ARG A 121 22.85 -6.78 8.74
C ARG A 121 21.56 -7.53 8.36
N GLY A 122 20.92 -7.12 7.27
CA GLY A 122 19.65 -7.70 6.84
C GLY A 122 19.44 -7.65 5.33
N GLU A 123 18.39 -8.32 4.86
CA GLU A 123 17.96 -8.23 3.46
C GLU A 123 17.37 -6.85 3.19
N THR A 124 17.80 -6.22 2.10
CA THR A 124 17.34 -4.93 1.61
C THR A 124 17.36 -4.91 0.10
N ASN A 125 16.81 -3.86 -0.52
CA ASN A 125 16.84 -3.73 -1.97
C ASN A 125 18.26 -3.53 -2.49
N HIS A 126 18.49 -4.10 -3.66
CA HIS A 126 19.66 -3.78 -4.46
C HIS A 126 19.63 -2.29 -4.83
N PRO A 127 20.72 -1.51 -4.69
CA PRO A 127 20.71 -0.07 -4.93
C PRO A 127 20.23 0.30 -6.34
N SER A 128 20.70 -0.41 -7.36
CA SER A 128 20.20 -0.23 -8.74
C SER A 128 18.70 -0.53 -8.86
N TYR A 129 18.19 -1.53 -8.15
CA TYR A 129 16.75 -1.82 -8.19
C TYR A 129 15.94 -0.68 -7.55
N GLN A 130 16.41 -0.14 -6.45
CA GLN A 130 15.75 0.97 -5.77
C GLN A 130 15.67 2.19 -6.68
N ALA A 131 16.81 2.63 -7.25
CA ALA A 131 16.86 3.74 -8.20
C ALA A 131 15.99 3.49 -9.45
N TRP A 132 16.06 2.29 -10.03
CA TRP A 132 15.25 1.86 -11.16
C TRP A 132 13.76 1.89 -10.83
N SER A 133 13.36 1.39 -9.68
CA SER A 133 11.95 1.32 -9.28
C SER A 133 11.35 2.71 -9.08
N TYR A 134 12.10 3.66 -8.55
CA TYR A 134 11.68 5.05 -8.40
C TYR A 134 11.58 5.76 -9.75
N LYS A 135 12.53 5.52 -10.66
CA LYS A 135 12.44 5.99 -12.06
C LYS A 135 11.18 5.47 -12.73
N MET A 136 10.95 4.15 -12.69
CA MET A 136 9.75 3.55 -13.29
C MET A 136 8.46 4.04 -12.66
N PHE A 137 8.47 4.35 -11.36
CA PHE A 137 7.32 4.94 -10.69
C PHE A 137 7.01 6.34 -11.24
N LEU A 138 8.02 7.21 -11.37
CA LEU A 138 7.84 8.56 -11.94
C LEU A 138 7.40 8.50 -13.41
N ASP A 139 8.01 7.65 -14.23
CA ASP A 139 7.67 7.48 -15.64
C ASP A 139 6.21 7.05 -15.84
N ASN A 140 5.72 6.15 -14.98
CA ASN A 140 4.38 5.57 -15.14
C ASN A 140 3.28 6.36 -14.41
N MET A 141 3.63 7.10 -13.36
CA MET A 141 2.65 7.69 -12.45
C MET A 141 2.59 9.21 -12.48
N MET A 142 3.54 9.90 -13.13
CA MET A 142 3.51 11.36 -13.22
C MET A 142 3.03 11.85 -14.58
N ASP A 143 2.01 12.70 -14.55
CA ASP A 143 1.45 13.30 -15.76
C ASP A 143 2.42 14.26 -16.45
N SER A 144 3.23 15.00 -15.69
CA SER A 144 4.24 15.91 -16.24
C SER A 144 5.34 15.17 -16.99
N VAL A 145 5.81 14.03 -16.47
CA VAL A 145 6.83 13.20 -17.14
C VAL A 145 6.30 12.69 -18.48
N GLN A 146 5.04 12.21 -18.50
CA GLN A 146 4.42 11.66 -19.70
C GLN A 146 4.08 12.75 -20.75
N LYS A 147 3.49 13.87 -20.30
CA LYS A 147 3.06 14.97 -21.22
C LYS A 147 4.22 15.71 -21.84
N HIS A 148 5.29 15.90 -21.10
CA HIS A 148 6.48 16.63 -21.57
C HIS A 148 7.57 15.70 -22.12
N HIS A 149 7.30 14.38 -22.17
CA HIS A 149 8.24 13.36 -22.66
C HIS A 149 9.63 13.48 -22.02
N LEU A 150 9.67 13.67 -20.68
CA LEU A 150 10.92 13.83 -19.98
C LEU A 150 11.73 12.51 -20.03
N HIS A 151 12.98 12.63 -20.45
CA HIS A 151 13.89 11.48 -20.48
C HIS A 151 14.46 11.21 -19.08
N SER A 152 14.18 10.05 -18.52
CA SER A 152 14.64 9.68 -17.20
C SER A 152 15.75 8.63 -17.25
N VAL A 153 16.77 8.80 -16.44
CA VAL A 153 17.79 7.77 -16.16
C VAL A 153 18.01 7.65 -14.66
N ALA A 154 18.55 6.52 -14.22
CA ALA A 154 18.80 6.27 -12.81
C ALA A 154 20.15 5.58 -12.61
N CYS A 155 20.77 5.81 -11.45
CA CYS A 155 22.00 5.13 -11.04
C CYS A 155 22.06 5.01 -9.51
N ALA A 156 22.98 4.20 -9.02
CA ALA A 156 23.32 4.08 -7.61
C ALA A 156 24.74 4.59 -7.35
N CYS A 157 24.90 5.49 -6.38
CA CYS A 157 26.21 5.98 -5.91
C CYS A 157 26.53 5.33 -4.56
N MET A 158 27.54 4.46 -4.56
CA MET A 158 28.02 3.71 -3.39
C MET A 158 29.45 4.15 -3.05
N HIS A 159 29.63 5.38 -2.60
CA HIS A 159 30.94 6.03 -2.50
C HIS A 159 31.91 5.40 -1.49
N ASN A 160 31.49 4.46 -0.65
CA ASN A 160 32.34 3.68 0.24
C ASN A 160 32.58 2.24 -0.24
N TYR A 161 31.89 1.82 -1.31
CA TYR A 161 31.94 0.46 -1.82
C TYR A 161 33.01 0.31 -2.91
N ASP A 162 33.84 -0.70 -2.79
CA ASP A 162 34.89 -0.99 -3.78
C ASP A 162 34.30 -1.85 -4.92
N TYR A 163 33.69 -1.16 -5.89
CA TYR A 163 32.99 -1.79 -7.00
C TYR A 163 33.95 -2.34 -8.06
N LEU A 164 33.88 -3.64 -8.34
CA LEU A 164 34.83 -4.37 -9.21
C LEU A 164 34.40 -4.36 -10.69
N GLY A 165 33.23 -3.83 -11.03
CA GLY A 165 32.73 -3.78 -12.41
C GLY A 165 31.69 -4.86 -12.73
N LEU A 166 31.04 -4.75 -13.91
CA LEU A 166 29.87 -5.52 -14.30
C LEU A 166 30.04 -7.05 -14.20
N ASP A 167 31.15 -7.60 -14.66
CA ASP A 167 31.29 -9.06 -14.76
C ASP A 167 32.04 -9.68 -13.56
N LYS A 168 32.47 -8.87 -12.61
CA LYS A 168 33.31 -9.29 -11.49
C LYS A 168 32.68 -9.08 -10.12
N ASP A 169 31.84 -8.07 -9.99
CA ASP A 169 31.22 -7.72 -8.72
C ASP A 169 30.00 -8.60 -8.43
N ASP A 170 29.88 -9.04 -7.18
CA ASP A 170 28.74 -9.88 -6.74
C ASP A 170 27.39 -9.17 -6.94
N LEU A 171 27.34 -7.84 -6.82
CA LEU A 171 26.13 -7.04 -7.06
C LEU A 171 25.76 -6.96 -8.55
N ALA A 172 26.74 -7.08 -9.46
CA ALA A 172 26.56 -6.91 -10.89
C ALA A 172 26.52 -8.22 -11.69
N THR A 173 26.70 -9.36 -11.03
CA THR A 173 26.62 -10.68 -11.67
C THR A 173 25.19 -11.23 -11.63
N ASN A 174 24.92 -12.28 -12.45
CA ASN A 174 23.62 -12.96 -12.49
C ASN A 174 23.12 -13.28 -11.06
N PRO A 175 21.87 -12.92 -10.67
CA PRO A 175 20.75 -12.52 -11.54
C PRO A 175 20.54 -10.99 -11.70
N ASN A 176 21.51 -10.14 -11.36
CA ASN A 176 21.35 -8.68 -11.34
C ASN A 176 22.05 -7.98 -12.52
N ASP A 177 22.71 -8.72 -13.41
CA ASP A 177 23.52 -8.18 -14.50
C ASP A 177 22.74 -7.25 -15.44
N GLU A 178 21.55 -7.63 -15.88
CA GLU A 178 20.70 -6.78 -16.73
C GLU A 178 20.25 -5.52 -15.99
N LEU A 179 19.92 -5.62 -14.70
CA LEU A 179 19.53 -4.50 -13.87
C LEU A 179 20.65 -3.47 -13.74
N VAL A 180 21.90 -3.94 -13.51
CA VAL A 180 23.05 -3.04 -13.34
C VAL A 180 23.52 -2.45 -14.67
N LYS A 181 23.29 -3.12 -15.81
CA LYS A 181 23.50 -2.53 -17.14
C LYS A 181 22.53 -1.37 -17.39
N GLU A 182 21.26 -1.49 -17.01
CA GLU A 182 20.26 -0.43 -17.16
C GLU A 182 20.44 0.69 -16.14
N THR A 183 20.75 0.34 -14.89
CA THR A 183 20.88 1.25 -13.76
C THR A 183 22.23 1.03 -13.08
N PRO A 184 23.30 1.70 -13.55
CA PRO A 184 24.68 1.41 -13.15
C PRO A 184 24.95 1.74 -11.68
N ILE A 185 25.91 1.01 -11.11
CA ILE A 185 26.52 1.30 -9.81
C ILE A 185 27.82 2.10 -10.06
N PHE A 186 27.98 3.17 -9.30
CA PHE A 186 29.21 3.93 -9.20
C PHE A 186 29.78 3.79 -7.78
N GLY A 187 30.90 3.10 -7.67
CA GLY A 187 31.58 2.85 -6.40
C GLY A 187 32.57 3.94 -6.03
N LYS A 188 33.39 3.64 -5.03
CA LYS A 188 34.36 4.57 -4.42
C LYS A 188 35.31 5.22 -5.43
N HIS A 189 35.70 4.51 -6.50
CA HIS A 189 36.68 4.97 -7.50
C HIS A 189 36.03 5.40 -8.82
N ASP A 190 34.69 5.48 -8.88
CA ASP A 190 33.93 5.75 -10.10
C ASP A 190 33.38 7.18 -10.18
N GLY A 191 33.86 8.13 -9.34
CA GLY A 191 33.34 9.50 -9.30
C GLY A 191 33.32 10.18 -10.66
N PHE A 192 34.40 10.11 -11.43
CA PHE A 192 34.45 10.66 -12.78
C PHE A 192 33.45 10.01 -13.73
N LYS A 193 33.21 8.69 -13.62
CA LYS A 193 32.20 7.99 -14.43
C LYS A 193 30.78 8.43 -14.05
N LEU A 194 30.50 8.60 -12.74
CA LEU A 194 29.25 9.14 -12.24
C LEU A 194 28.97 10.53 -12.80
N GLY A 195 29.94 11.44 -12.70
CA GLY A 195 29.82 12.79 -13.22
C GLY A 195 29.57 12.83 -14.73
N ASN A 196 30.29 12.02 -15.51
CA ASN A 196 30.07 11.90 -16.95
C ASN A 196 28.68 11.31 -17.28
N PHE A 197 28.17 10.38 -16.47
CA PHE A 197 26.84 9.83 -16.63
C PHE A 197 25.76 10.91 -16.48
N VAL A 198 25.88 11.74 -15.44
CA VAL A 198 24.97 12.86 -15.18
C VAL A 198 25.10 13.94 -16.27
N GLN A 199 26.35 14.33 -16.59
CA GLN A 199 26.63 15.35 -17.62
C GLN A 199 26.01 14.98 -18.98
N LYS A 200 26.15 13.72 -19.40
CA LYS A 200 25.59 13.22 -20.65
C LYS A 200 24.05 13.29 -20.69
N ALA A 201 23.39 13.06 -19.56
CA ALA A 201 21.95 12.98 -19.47
C ALA A 201 21.28 14.36 -19.35
N VAL A 202 21.89 15.30 -18.57
CA VAL A 202 21.23 16.57 -18.18
C VAL A 202 22.21 17.74 -18.07
N GLY A 203 23.47 17.59 -18.45
CA GLY A 203 24.56 18.54 -18.16
C GLY A 203 24.49 19.88 -18.88
N GLU A 204 23.60 20.09 -19.85
CA GLU A 204 23.48 21.33 -20.62
C GLU A 204 22.67 22.44 -19.93
N GLY A 205 22.27 22.24 -18.66
CA GLY A 205 21.62 23.27 -17.84
C GLY A 205 20.12 23.41 -18.09
N LYS A 206 19.58 24.59 -17.74
CA LYS A 206 18.15 24.93 -17.86
C LYS A 206 17.23 23.97 -17.08
N GLY A 207 17.68 23.52 -15.91
CA GLY A 207 17.01 22.50 -15.14
C GLY A 207 15.80 22.97 -14.33
N GLU A 208 15.64 24.28 -14.11
CA GLU A 208 14.61 24.86 -13.24
C GLU A 208 13.19 24.50 -13.68
N GLU A 209 12.89 24.64 -14.99
CA GLU A 209 11.56 24.31 -15.51
C GLU A 209 11.22 22.83 -15.30
N ILE A 210 12.16 21.93 -15.57
CA ILE A 210 11.97 20.49 -15.41
C ILE A 210 11.81 20.15 -13.93
N MET A 211 12.57 20.80 -13.06
CA MET A 211 12.47 20.66 -11.61
C MET A 211 11.07 21.04 -11.10
N GLN A 212 10.51 22.16 -11.58
CA GLN A 212 9.15 22.58 -11.26
C GLN A 212 8.11 21.59 -11.78
N LEU A 213 8.27 21.08 -13.02
CA LEU A 213 7.40 20.03 -13.56
C LEU A 213 7.38 18.76 -12.71
N LEU A 214 8.49 18.39 -12.08
CA LEU A 214 8.55 17.29 -11.13
C LEU A 214 7.92 17.66 -9.79
N ALA A 215 8.16 18.87 -9.29
CA ALA A 215 7.64 19.33 -7.99
C ALA A 215 6.12 19.49 -8.00
N ASP A 216 5.55 20.02 -9.09
CA ASP A 216 4.12 20.30 -9.25
C ASP A 216 3.35 19.19 -9.95
N GLY A 217 4.04 18.17 -10.43
CA GLY A 217 3.47 17.07 -11.20
C GLY A 217 2.39 16.32 -10.43
N LYS A 218 1.27 16.09 -11.12
CA LYS A 218 0.14 15.34 -10.54
C LYS A 218 0.28 13.85 -10.83
N VAL A 219 -0.09 13.06 -9.84
CA VAL A 219 -0.18 11.61 -10.04
C VAL A 219 -1.30 11.31 -11.02
N VAL A 220 -0.97 10.62 -12.08
CA VAL A 220 -1.99 9.98 -12.94
C VAL A 220 -2.72 8.97 -12.05
N PRO A 221 -4.05 9.07 -11.90
CA PRO A 221 -4.78 8.12 -11.09
C PRO A 221 -4.42 6.70 -11.54
N SER A 222 -3.92 5.86 -10.64
CA SER A 222 -3.62 4.47 -10.97
C SER A 222 -4.87 3.80 -11.54
N GLU A 223 -4.70 2.99 -12.57
CA GLU A 223 -5.76 2.05 -12.94
C GLU A 223 -6.11 1.25 -11.68
N GLY A 224 -7.40 1.11 -11.38
CA GLY A 224 -7.80 0.34 -10.20
C GLY A 224 -7.14 -1.03 -10.23
N LEU A 225 -6.76 -1.56 -9.07
CA LEU A 225 -6.09 -2.87 -8.90
C LEU A 225 -6.68 -3.95 -9.83
N ALA A 226 -7.98 -3.92 -10.07
CA ALA A 226 -8.68 -4.85 -10.93
C ALA A 226 -8.28 -4.75 -12.42
N ASN A 227 -8.13 -3.53 -12.96
CA ASN A 227 -7.73 -3.31 -14.37
C ASN A 227 -6.25 -3.66 -14.56
N ALA A 228 -5.40 -3.27 -13.62
CA ALA A 228 -3.99 -3.61 -13.64
C ALA A 228 -3.77 -5.13 -13.60
N ILE A 229 -4.60 -5.85 -12.85
CA ILE A 229 -4.61 -7.33 -12.83
C ILE A 229 -4.96 -7.89 -14.21
N CYS A 230 -5.96 -7.32 -14.91
CA CYS A 230 -6.30 -7.76 -16.26
C CYS A 230 -5.14 -7.58 -17.23
N GLN A 231 -4.51 -6.43 -17.24
CA GLN A 231 -3.35 -6.18 -18.09
C GLN A 231 -2.22 -7.18 -17.81
N MET A 232 -1.96 -7.51 -16.55
CA MET A 232 -0.95 -8.53 -16.19
C MET A 232 -1.30 -9.93 -16.69
N PHE A 233 -2.59 -10.27 -16.85
CA PHE A 233 -3.00 -11.57 -17.41
C PHE A 233 -3.01 -11.55 -18.94
N ASP A 234 -3.30 -10.41 -19.57
CA ASP A 234 -3.44 -10.30 -21.03
C ASP A 234 -2.09 -10.05 -21.74
N ASP A 235 -1.16 -9.31 -21.13
CA ASP A 235 0.16 -9.02 -21.67
C ASP A 235 1.28 -9.64 -20.85
N VAL A 236 2.02 -10.58 -21.46
CA VAL A 236 3.15 -11.27 -20.84
C VAL A 236 4.30 -10.32 -20.46
N LYS A 237 4.43 -9.18 -21.15
CA LYS A 237 5.46 -8.16 -20.91
C LYS A 237 5.00 -7.02 -20.00
N SER A 238 3.69 -6.93 -19.74
CA SER A 238 3.14 -5.85 -18.89
C SER A 238 3.59 -6.03 -17.44
N GLN A 239 4.41 -5.10 -16.99
CA GLN A 239 4.65 -4.85 -15.55
C GLN A 239 3.64 -3.80 -15.10
N ALA A 240 2.41 -4.21 -14.85
CA ALA A 240 1.35 -3.28 -14.44
C ALA A 240 1.64 -2.58 -13.11
N PHE A 241 2.54 -3.15 -12.29
CA PHE A 241 2.99 -2.55 -11.04
C PHE A 241 4.50 -2.67 -10.90
N THR A 242 5.15 -1.54 -10.67
CA THR A 242 6.53 -1.51 -10.18
C THR A 242 6.51 -1.73 -8.67
N LEU A 243 7.09 -2.83 -8.21
CA LEU A 243 7.21 -3.11 -6.79
C LEU A 243 8.36 -2.29 -6.21
N ILE A 244 8.09 -1.46 -5.23
CA ILE A 244 9.11 -0.64 -4.58
C ILE A 244 9.44 -1.15 -3.18
N ASP A 245 10.68 -0.99 -2.80
CA ASP A 245 11.24 -1.29 -1.46
C ASP A 245 10.84 -2.69 -0.94
N GLU A 246 10.23 -2.77 0.24
CA GLU A 246 9.88 -4.04 0.89
C GLU A 246 8.89 -4.89 0.07
N GLN A 247 8.12 -4.28 -0.84
CA GLN A 247 7.25 -5.02 -1.73
C GLN A 247 8.04 -5.98 -2.63
N LYS A 248 9.21 -5.53 -3.13
CA LYS A 248 10.12 -6.37 -3.92
C LYS A 248 10.67 -7.51 -3.08
N ILE A 249 11.11 -7.24 -1.86
CA ILE A 249 11.63 -8.26 -0.93
C ILE A 249 10.57 -9.31 -0.63
N ALA A 250 9.34 -8.88 -0.35
CA ALA A 250 8.21 -9.78 -0.08
C ALA A 250 7.89 -10.66 -1.29
N TYR A 251 7.83 -10.05 -2.48
CA TYR A 251 7.61 -10.77 -3.74
C TYR A 251 8.69 -11.84 -3.97
N GLU A 252 9.96 -11.50 -3.88
CA GLU A 252 11.07 -12.45 -4.09
C GLU A 252 11.10 -13.54 -3.01
N THR A 253 10.70 -13.20 -1.77
CA THR A 253 10.56 -14.21 -0.70
C THR A 253 9.50 -15.24 -1.05
N ILE A 254 8.34 -14.80 -1.58
CA ILE A 254 7.26 -15.67 -2.04
C ILE A 254 7.74 -16.53 -3.22
N MET A 255 8.34 -15.92 -4.25
CA MET A 255 8.83 -16.61 -5.43
C MET A 255 9.88 -17.67 -5.07
N ARG A 256 10.83 -17.33 -4.20
CA ARG A 256 11.82 -18.28 -3.67
C ARG A 256 11.17 -19.45 -2.92
N ALA A 257 10.17 -19.16 -2.07
CA ALA A 257 9.45 -20.20 -1.34
C ALA A 257 8.76 -21.18 -2.31
N VAL A 258 8.11 -20.68 -3.35
CA VAL A 258 7.42 -21.48 -4.35
C VAL A 258 8.40 -22.32 -5.20
N ARG A 259 9.49 -21.72 -5.69
CA ARG A 259 10.51 -22.40 -6.52
C ARG A 259 11.23 -23.52 -5.76
N LYS A 260 11.57 -23.30 -4.49
CA LYS A 260 12.42 -24.23 -3.73
C LYS A 260 11.67 -25.29 -2.94
N THR A 261 10.36 -25.19 -2.76
CA THR A 261 9.64 -26.15 -1.89
C THR A 261 9.26 -27.42 -2.65
N LYS A 262 10.16 -28.38 -2.67
CA LYS A 262 9.92 -29.76 -3.19
C LYS A 262 9.37 -30.69 -2.10
N LYS A 263 9.86 -30.56 -0.86
CA LYS A 263 9.44 -31.34 0.32
C LYS A 263 9.24 -30.42 1.52
N GLY A 264 8.38 -30.78 2.47
CA GLY A 264 8.08 -29.99 3.66
C GLY A 264 7.07 -28.89 3.40
N LYS A 265 6.96 -27.95 4.34
CA LYS A 265 6.04 -26.81 4.30
C LYS A 265 6.79 -25.49 4.50
N ARG A 266 6.29 -24.44 3.84
CA ARG A 266 6.74 -23.06 4.07
C ARG A 266 5.54 -22.17 4.33
N CYS A 267 5.73 -21.23 5.24
CA CYS A 267 4.76 -20.20 5.56
C CYS A 267 5.44 -18.83 5.38
N VAL A 268 4.95 -18.04 4.43
CA VAL A 268 5.42 -16.66 4.22
C VAL A 268 4.37 -15.73 4.78
N ILE A 269 4.77 -14.86 5.70
CA ILE A 269 3.91 -13.84 6.31
C ILE A 269 4.34 -12.49 5.78
N VAL A 270 3.43 -11.79 5.12
CA VAL A 270 3.65 -10.43 4.65
C VAL A 270 2.73 -9.53 5.46
N SER A 271 3.32 -8.80 6.41
CA SER A 271 2.60 -7.85 7.25
C SER A 271 2.71 -6.42 6.72
N GLY A 272 1.76 -5.58 7.08
CA GLY A 272 1.79 -4.18 6.70
C GLY A 272 0.46 -3.49 6.99
N GLY A 273 0.51 -2.20 7.22
CA GLY A 273 -0.67 -1.36 7.43
C GLY A 273 -1.60 -1.27 6.21
N PRO A 274 -2.72 -0.55 6.34
CA PRO A 274 -3.59 -0.28 5.20
C PRO A 274 -2.82 0.53 4.15
N GLY A 275 -2.93 0.15 2.85
CA GLY A 275 -2.31 0.90 1.76
C GLY A 275 -0.82 0.65 1.55
N THR A 276 -0.22 -0.36 2.18
CA THR A 276 1.19 -0.73 1.92
C THR A 276 1.38 -1.59 0.65
N GLY A 277 0.32 -1.82 -0.12
CA GLY A 277 0.37 -2.57 -1.37
C GLY A 277 0.36 -4.09 -1.21
N LYS A 278 -0.11 -4.63 -0.07
CA LYS A 278 -0.24 -6.08 0.17
C LYS A 278 -0.90 -6.82 -0.99
N SER A 279 -2.06 -6.36 -1.44
CA SER A 279 -2.81 -6.98 -2.54
C SER A 279 -2.07 -6.88 -3.88
N VAL A 280 -1.29 -5.81 -4.10
CA VAL A 280 -0.43 -5.64 -5.29
C VAL A 280 0.65 -6.73 -5.31
N VAL A 281 1.36 -6.93 -4.20
CA VAL A 281 2.37 -8.00 -4.07
C VAL A 281 1.73 -9.38 -4.24
N ALA A 282 0.57 -9.61 -3.62
CA ALA A 282 -0.16 -10.88 -3.69
C ALA A 282 -0.53 -11.26 -5.12
N VAL A 283 -1.04 -10.29 -5.87
CA VAL A 283 -1.44 -10.50 -7.28
C VAL A 283 -0.23 -10.61 -8.19
N SER A 284 0.79 -9.77 -8.00
CA SER A 284 2.04 -9.87 -8.76
C SER A 284 2.69 -11.25 -8.58
N ALA A 285 2.71 -11.77 -7.35
CA ALA A 285 3.19 -13.12 -7.07
C ALA A 285 2.33 -14.19 -7.77
N LEU A 286 0.99 -14.10 -7.68
CA LEU A 286 0.08 -15.03 -8.35
C LEU A 286 0.33 -15.10 -9.85
N VAL A 287 0.36 -13.93 -10.52
CA VAL A 287 0.53 -13.87 -11.98
C VAL A 287 1.88 -14.43 -12.42
N ASN A 288 2.96 -14.06 -11.71
CA ASN A 288 4.29 -14.54 -12.09
C ASN A 288 4.50 -16.04 -11.77
N ILE A 289 3.91 -16.56 -10.70
CA ILE A 289 3.89 -18.01 -10.45
C ILE A 289 3.15 -18.74 -11.57
N LEU A 290 1.99 -18.23 -12.00
CA LEU A 290 1.22 -18.82 -13.10
C LEU A 290 1.97 -18.78 -14.44
N ARG A 291 2.79 -17.75 -14.67
CA ARG A 291 3.63 -17.63 -15.87
C ARG A 291 4.82 -18.59 -15.83
N GLU A 292 5.55 -18.60 -14.73
CA GLU A 292 6.77 -19.40 -14.57
C GLU A 292 6.48 -20.92 -14.64
N PHE A 293 5.34 -21.34 -14.09
CA PHE A 293 4.93 -22.75 -14.08
C PHE A 293 3.83 -23.06 -15.12
N ALA A 294 3.85 -22.40 -16.29
CA ALA A 294 2.79 -22.48 -17.30
C ALA A 294 2.47 -23.90 -17.76
N ASP A 295 3.47 -24.75 -17.88
CA ASP A 295 3.38 -26.13 -18.45
C ASP A 295 3.41 -27.22 -17.38
N ASP A 296 3.43 -26.88 -16.08
CA ASP A 296 3.60 -27.85 -14.99
C ASP A 296 2.24 -28.17 -14.31
N GLU A 297 2.10 -29.38 -13.76
CA GLU A 297 1.01 -29.77 -12.83
C GLU A 297 0.88 -28.83 -11.64
N VAL A 298 1.97 -28.15 -11.24
CA VAL A 298 2.04 -27.14 -10.20
C VAL A 298 1.04 -26.02 -10.47
N LYS A 299 0.87 -25.55 -11.71
CA LYS A 299 -0.08 -24.50 -12.09
C LYS A 299 -1.53 -24.85 -11.73
N ARG A 300 -1.90 -26.11 -11.79
CA ARG A 300 -3.26 -26.57 -11.49
C ARG A 300 -3.58 -26.50 -9.98
N ASN A 301 -2.56 -26.38 -9.13
CA ASN A 301 -2.69 -26.46 -7.68
C ASN A 301 -2.31 -25.16 -6.95
N ILE A 302 -2.51 -24.01 -7.60
CA ILE A 302 -2.33 -22.69 -7.00
C ILE A 302 -3.70 -22.04 -6.83
N ARG A 303 -3.95 -21.36 -5.69
CA ARG A 303 -5.17 -20.60 -5.44
C ARG A 303 -4.86 -19.28 -4.76
N PHE A 304 -5.66 -18.30 -5.11
CA PHE A 304 -5.77 -17.05 -4.38
C PHE A 304 -6.97 -17.15 -3.42
N VAL A 305 -6.71 -17.01 -2.15
CA VAL A 305 -7.69 -17.11 -1.08
C VAL A 305 -8.05 -15.73 -0.60
N ALA A 306 -9.28 -15.30 -0.89
CA ALA A 306 -9.82 -14.03 -0.39
C ALA A 306 -11.00 -14.30 0.53
N PRO A 307 -10.93 -13.96 1.83
CA PRO A 307 -12.04 -14.16 2.77
C PRO A 307 -13.31 -13.40 2.36
N THR A 308 -13.15 -12.20 1.74
CA THR A 308 -14.29 -11.36 1.33
C THR A 308 -14.88 -11.78 -0.02
N SER A 309 -16.21 -11.81 -0.11
CA SER A 309 -16.92 -12.12 -1.36
C SER A 309 -16.80 -10.99 -2.38
N SER A 310 -16.80 -9.73 -1.93
CA SER A 310 -16.73 -8.54 -2.80
C SER A 310 -15.46 -8.54 -3.64
N PHE A 311 -14.30 -8.78 -3.03
CA PHE A 311 -13.03 -8.86 -3.76
C PHE A 311 -13.05 -10.00 -4.80
N ARG A 312 -13.49 -11.21 -4.41
CA ARG A 312 -13.56 -12.34 -5.34
C ARG A 312 -14.49 -12.07 -6.53
N THR A 313 -15.63 -11.41 -6.28
CA THR A 313 -16.58 -11.07 -7.33
C THR A 313 -16.00 -10.01 -8.26
N ALA A 314 -15.38 -8.97 -7.73
CA ALA A 314 -14.70 -7.94 -8.51
C ALA A 314 -13.63 -8.57 -9.44
N MET A 315 -12.74 -9.40 -8.88
CA MET A 315 -11.70 -10.10 -9.66
C MET A 315 -12.28 -11.03 -10.71
N THR A 316 -13.33 -11.78 -10.37
CA THR A 316 -13.99 -12.68 -11.32
C THR A 316 -14.68 -11.89 -12.44
N THR A 317 -15.31 -10.78 -12.14
CA THR A 317 -15.98 -9.93 -13.14
C THR A 317 -14.98 -9.33 -14.11
N VAL A 318 -13.91 -8.75 -13.58
CA VAL A 318 -12.86 -8.07 -14.36
C VAL A 318 -12.14 -9.07 -15.27
N LEU A 319 -11.67 -10.21 -14.75
CA LEU A 319 -11.05 -11.26 -15.58
C LEU A 319 -12.01 -11.88 -16.59
N SER A 320 -13.32 -11.93 -16.28
CA SER A 320 -14.33 -12.45 -17.20
C SER A 320 -14.65 -11.49 -18.33
N SER A 321 -14.47 -10.18 -18.12
CA SER A 321 -14.64 -9.15 -19.15
C SER A 321 -13.45 -9.06 -20.09
N GLY A 322 -12.26 -9.47 -19.65
CA GLY A 322 -11.06 -9.61 -20.47
C GLY A 322 -11.25 -10.73 -21.51
N GLY A 323 -10.76 -10.52 -22.71
CA GLY A 323 -10.90 -11.42 -23.85
C GLY A 323 -11.72 -10.81 -25.00
N LYS A 324 -11.21 -10.96 -26.22
CA LYS A 324 -11.80 -10.39 -27.44
C LYS A 324 -12.98 -11.22 -27.93
N THR A 325 -12.95 -12.54 -27.71
CA THR A 325 -13.98 -13.47 -28.19
C THR A 325 -14.87 -14.00 -27.06
N ARG A 326 -16.05 -14.53 -27.43
CA ARG A 326 -16.97 -15.17 -26.48
C ARG A 326 -16.35 -16.40 -25.81
N GLU A 327 -15.51 -17.14 -26.53
CA GLU A 327 -14.82 -18.32 -26.01
C GLU A 327 -13.72 -17.95 -25.01
N GLU A 328 -12.93 -16.90 -25.31
CA GLU A 328 -11.93 -16.36 -24.38
C GLU A 328 -12.59 -15.88 -23.09
N LYS A 329 -13.68 -15.11 -23.16
CA LYS A 329 -14.46 -14.69 -22.00
C LYS A 329 -14.96 -15.88 -21.16
N LYS A 330 -15.41 -16.96 -21.81
CA LYS A 330 -15.86 -18.17 -21.11
C LYS A 330 -14.67 -18.91 -20.45
N LYS A 331 -13.52 -18.96 -21.12
CA LYS A 331 -12.26 -19.53 -20.59
C LYS A 331 -11.77 -18.73 -19.38
N ASN A 332 -11.71 -17.40 -19.50
CA ASN A 332 -11.29 -16.50 -18.44
C ASN A 332 -12.21 -16.58 -17.21
N LYS A 333 -13.52 -16.68 -17.42
CA LYS A 333 -14.49 -16.89 -16.34
C LYS A 333 -14.29 -18.20 -15.59
N ARG A 334 -13.94 -19.28 -16.30
CA ARG A 334 -13.64 -20.58 -15.67
C ARG A 334 -12.33 -20.49 -14.88
N LEU A 335 -11.29 -19.85 -15.46
CA LEU A 335 -10.00 -19.63 -14.82
C LEU A 335 -10.17 -18.80 -13.54
N ALA A 336 -10.88 -17.69 -13.61
CA ALA A 336 -11.12 -16.81 -12.46
C ALA A 336 -11.83 -17.56 -11.30
N LYS A 337 -12.89 -18.31 -11.61
CA LYS A 337 -13.59 -19.15 -10.61
C LYS A 337 -12.71 -20.24 -10.01
N TYR A 338 -11.72 -20.70 -10.76
CA TYR A 338 -10.77 -21.70 -10.31
C TYR A 338 -9.71 -21.06 -9.40
N LEU A 339 -9.15 -19.93 -9.80
CA LEU A 339 -8.08 -19.25 -9.07
C LEU A 339 -8.54 -18.62 -7.76
N PHE A 340 -9.68 -17.94 -7.76
CA PHE A 340 -10.16 -17.20 -6.59
C PHE A 340 -11.13 -18.02 -5.74
N SER A 341 -10.70 -18.31 -4.52
CA SER A 341 -11.44 -19.16 -3.58
C SER A 341 -11.71 -18.44 -2.27
N GLY A 342 -12.79 -18.80 -1.59
CA GLY A 342 -13.04 -18.39 -0.20
C GLY A 342 -12.27 -19.27 0.79
N SER A 343 -11.91 -18.71 1.93
CA SER A 343 -11.14 -19.38 3.00
C SER A 343 -11.82 -20.63 3.58
N SER A 344 -13.15 -20.72 3.53
CA SER A 344 -13.92 -21.83 4.07
C SER A 344 -13.88 -23.13 3.24
N LYS A 345 -13.15 -23.16 2.12
CA LYS A 345 -13.08 -24.31 1.22
C LYS A 345 -11.96 -25.32 1.51
N PHE A 346 -11.03 -24.97 2.40
CA PHE A 346 -9.81 -25.75 2.64
C PHE A 346 -9.87 -26.63 3.91
N PHE A 347 -11.04 -26.77 4.52
CA PHE A 347 -11.23 -27.57 5.73
C PHE A 347 -11.07 -29.07 5.50
N ILE A 348 -10.62 -29.76 6.55
CA ILE A 348 -10.59 -31.22 6.62
C ILE A 348 -11.71 -31.67 7.55
N PRO A 349 -12.70 -32.46 7.08
CA PRO A 349 -13.80 -32.91 7.93
C PRO A 349 -13.31 -33.87 9.03
N GLU A 350 -13.74 -33.66 10.27
CA GLU A 350 -13.37 -34.49 11.41
C GLU A 350 -14.11 -35.83 11.52
N LYS A 351 -15.19 -36.06 10.78
CA LYS A 351 -15.95 -37.29 10.91
C LYS A 351 -15.17 -38.47 10.34
N LYS A 352 -14.65 -39.31 11.25
CA LYS A 352 -14.18 -40.66 10.97
C LYS A 352 -15.27 -41.41 10.16
N GLY A 353 -14.97 -41.74 8.92
CA GLY A 353 -15.86 -42.52 8.05
C GLY A 353 -16.32 -41.86 6.74
N SER A 354 -16.27 -40.55 6.62
CA SER A 354 -16.56 -39.83 5.38
C SER A 354 -15.31 -39.75 4.50
N LYS A 355 -15.09 -40.74 3.65
CA LYS A 355 -13.96 -40.77 2.69
C LYS A 355 -14.06 -39.71 1.58
N LYS A 356 -15.12 -38.89 1.53
CA LYS A 356 -15.45 -38.11 0.32
C LYS A 356 -14.99 -36.67 0.30
N ASN A 357 -14.44 -36.07 1.38
CA ASN A 357 -14.07 -34.63 1.40
C ASN A 357 -12.82 -34.31 2.23
N VAL A 358 -11.86 -35.21 2.33
CA VAL A 358 -10.58 -34.90 2.95
C VAL A 358 -9.68 -34.31 1.88
N HIS A 359 -9.34 -33.03 1.96
CA HIS A 359 -8.24 -32.50 1.15
C HIS A 359 -6.96 -33.22 1.62
N PRO A 360 -6.24 -33.89 0.71
CA PRO A 360 -4.95 -34.48 1.09
C PRO A 360 -4.01 -33.42 1.60
N ASN A 361 -3.20 -33.74 2.58
CA ASN A 361 -2.11 -32.90 3.04
C ASN A 361 -1.22 -32.50 1.82
N ASN A 362 -0.90 -31.22 1.68
CA ASN A 362 -0.12 -30.70 0.55
C ASN A 362 -0.78 -30.87 -0.84
N LEU A 363 -2.11 -30.86 -0.93
CA LEU A 363 -2.83 -30.89 -2.20
C LEU A 363 -2.46 -29.69 -3.09
N PHE A 364 -2.34 -28.50 -2.47
CA PHE A 364 -1.98 -27.30 -3.19
C PHE A 364 -0.47 -27.06 -3.12
N HIS A 365 0.10 -26.64 -4.24
CA HIS A 365 1.48 -26.20 -4.26
C HIS A 365 1.63 -24.87 -3.52
N CYS A 366 0.75 -23.91 -3.82
CA CYS A 366 0.73 -22.60 -3.16
C CYS A 366 -0.70 -22.11 -2.92
N LEU A 367 -0.95 -21.62 -1.71
CA LEU A 367 -2.13 -20.84 -1.35
C LEU A 367 -1.70 -19.44 -0.93
N ILE A 368 -2.16 -18.42 -1.68
CA ILE A 368 -1.93 -17.01 -1.40
C ILE A 368 -3.18 -16.46 -0.74
N CYS A 369 -3.13 -16.16 0.55
CA CYS A 369 -4.25 -15.65 1.32
C CYS A 369 -4.10 -14.15 1.56
N ASP A 370 -4.93 -13.34 0.90
CA ASP A 370 -5.04 -11.91 1.14
C ASP A 370 -6.05 -11.64 2.27
N GLU A 371 -5.97 -10.46 2.91
CA GLU A 371 -6.82 -10.07 4.05
C GLU A 371 -6.90 -11.15 5.14
N SER A 372 -5.77 -11.77 5.46
CA SER A 372 -5.68 -12.94 6.34
C SER A 372 -6.18 -12.67 7.77
N HIS A 373 -6.15 -11.41 8.23
CA HIS A 373 -6.69 -10.99 9.51
C HIS A 373 -8.21 -11.29 9.66
N ARG A 374 -8.90 -11.62 8.57
CA ARG A 374 -10.31 -12.01 8.55
C ARG A 374 -10.56 -13.52 8.55
N LEU A 375 -9.54 -14.32 8.74
CA LEU A 375 -9.72 -15.76 8.90
C LEU A 375 -10.39 -16.08 10.25
N HIS A 376 -11.20 -17.13 10.26
CA HIS A 376 -12.03 -17.48 11.42
C HIS A 376 -11.72 -18.87 11.96
N SER A 377 -11.90 -19.05 13.27
CA SER A 377 -11.93 -20.36 13.90
C SER A 377 -13.29 -21.05 13.76
N TYR A 378 -14.37 -20.27 13.70
CA TYR A 378 -15.73 -20.75 13.56
C TYR A 378 -16.58 -19.77 12.74
N GLN A 379 -17.34 -20.29 11.79
CA GLN A 379 -18.42 -19.57 11.08
C GLN A 379 -19.61 -20.49 10.90
N ASN A 380 -20.83 -19.91 10.88
CA ASN A 380 -21.99 -20.64 10.44
C ASN A 380 -21.71 -21.26 9.05
N MET A 381 -21.95 -22.58 8.91
CA MET A 381 -21.68 -23.38 7.73
C MET A 381 -20.20 -23.69 7.44
N TYR A 382 -19.22 -23.20 8.19
CA TYR A 382 -17.85 -23.66 8.10
C TYR A 382 -17.71 -24.99 8.86
N LYS A 383 -17.21 -26.01 8.19
CA LYS A 383 -17.11 -27.38 8.71
C LYS A 383 -15.75 -27.71 9.30
N GLY A 384 -14.76 -26.82 9.17
CA GLY A 384 -13.43 -26.94 9.77
C GLY A 384 -13.38 -26.29 11.15
N LYS A 385 -12.23 -26.38 11.81
CA LYS A 385 -11.99 -25.80 13.14
C LYS A 385 -11.26 -24.47 13.11
N ASN A 386 -10.28 -24.36 12.22
CA ASN A 386 -9.36 -23.23 12.16
C ASN A 386 -8.91 -23.03 10.71
N GLN A 387 -9.34 -21.91 10.11
CA GLN A 387 -9.04 -21.64 8.70
C GLN A 387 -7.54 -21.44 8.45
N ILE A 388 -6.76 -20.95 9.41
CA ILE A 388 -5.31 -20.80 9.26
C ILE A 388 -4.68 -22.20 9.17
N GLU A 389 -5.01 -23.07 10.11
CA GLU A 389 -4.49 -24.43 10.13
C GLU A 389 -4.89 -25.21 8.87
N ASP A 390 -6.14 -25.09 8.43
CA ASP A 390 -6.63 -25.76 7.24
C ASP A 390 -5.88 -25.33 5.97
N ILE A 391 -5.57 -24.02 5.82
CA ILE A 391 -4.79 -23.47 4.71
C ILE A 391 -3.35 -24.02 4.76
N ILE A 392 -2.70 -23.98 5.92
CA ILE A 392 -1.32 -24.47 6.10
C ILE A 392 -1.25 -25.98 5.82
N GLN A 393 -2.21 -26.74 6.30
CA GLN A 393 -2.26 -28.17 6.07
C GLN A 393 -2.49 -28.52 4.59
N ALA A 394 -3.37 -27.80 3.91
CA ALA A 394 -3.72 -28.05 2.53
C ALA A 394 -2.60 -27.71 1.53
N ALA A 395 -1.64 -26.84 1.88
CA ALA A 395 -0.62 -26.34 0.96
C ALA A 395 0.81 -26.72 1.35
N ARG A 396 1.71 -26.78 0.35
CA ARG A 396 3.16 -26.82 0.55
C ARG A 396 3.72 -25.43 0.90
N VAL A 397 3.23 -24.42 0.20
CA VAL A 397 3.57 -23.01 0.47
C VAL A 397 2.28 -22.27 0.81
N SER A 398 2.23 -21.69 2.00
CA SER A 398 1.12 -20.83 2.43
C SER A 398 1.65 -19.41 2.59
N VAL A 399 1.03 -18.47 1.90
CA VAL A 399 1.36 -17.05 1.96
C VAL A 399 0.20 -16.31 2.60
N PHE A 400 0.48 -15.55 3.68
CA PHE A 400 -0.53 -14.79 4.41
C PHE A 400 -0.20 -13.31 4.36
N PHE A 401 -1.10 -12.52 3.77
CA PHE A 401 -1.05 -11.06 3.83
C PHE A 401 -1.93 -10.59 4.97
N VAL A 402 -1.32 -9.94 5.96
CA VAL A 402 -1.98 -9.64 7.24
C VAL A 402 -1.79 -8.19 7.67
N ASP A 403 -2.81 -7.66 8.35
CA ASP A 403 -2.76 -6.40 9.07
C ASP A 403 -3.48 -6.60 10.42
N ASP A 404 -2.72 -6.73 11.50
CA ASP A 404 -3.27 -7.01 12.83
C ASP A 404 -4.21 -5.91 13.33
N ASN A 405 -4.11 -4.69 12.77
CA ASN A 405 -4.95 -3.56 13.11
C ASN A 405 -6.28 -3.52 12.33
N GLN A 406 -6.48 -4.40 11.35
CA GLN A 406 -7.72 -4.50 10.57
C GLN A 406 -8.65 -5.66 10.97
N SER A 407 -8.39 -6.33 12.08
CA SER A 407 -9.34 -7.28 12.69
C SER A 407 -10.55 -6.50 13.24
N LEU A 408 -11.74 -6.80 12.71
CA LEU A 408 -12.98 -6.04 12.98
C LEU A 408 -13.94 -6.77 13.90
N ARG A 409 -13.70 -8.04 14.20
CA ARG A 409 -14.57 -8.89 15.04
C ARG A 409 -13.77 -9.74 15.98
N PRO A 410 -14.31 -10.10 17.16
CA PRO A 410 -13.66 -11.04 18.07
C PRO A 410 -13.40 -12.42 17.46
N SER A 411 -14.16 -12.80 16.44
CA SER A 411 -14.00 -14.10 15.73
C SER A 411 -12.86 -14.12 14.71
N ASP A 412 -12.27 -12.96 14.40
CA ASP A 412 -11.15 -12.84 13.45
C ASP A 412 -9.87 -13.32 14.17
N ILE A 413 -9.28 -14.43 13.70
CA ILE A 413 -8.13 -15.09 14.35
C ILE A 413 -6.82 -14.91 13.59
N GLY A 414 -6.84 -14.26 12.43
CA GLY A 414 -5.71 -14.18 11.49
C GLY A 414 -4.62 -13.19 11.91
N SER A 415 -4.15 -13.23 13.16
CA SER A 415 -2.99 -12.45 13.61
C SER A 415 -1.67 -13.10 13.21
N ILE A 416 -0.59 -12.31 13.18
CA ILE A 416 0.78 -12.78 12.92
C ILE A 416 1.13 -13.93 13.90
N ASP A 417 0.85 -13.75 15.18
CA ASP A 417 1.17 -14.76 16.20
C ASP A 417 0.36 -16.05 16.01
N SER A 418 -0.93 -15.94 15.68
CA SER A 418 -1.76 -17.11 15.39
C SER A 418 -1.28 -17.88 14.16
N ILE A 419 -0.82 -17.17 13.12
CA ILE A 419 -0.27 -17.78 11.92
C ILE A 419 1.07 -18.48 12.24
N LYS A 420 1.95 -17.85 13.02
CA LYS A 420 3.22 -18.44 13.48
C LYS A 420 2.98 -19.73 14.30
N ALA A 421 2.08 -19.67 15.27
CA ALA A 421 1.74 -20.84 16.09
C ALA A 421 1.17 -21.99 15.26
N ALA A 422 0.30 -21.69 14.29
CA ALA A 422 -0.21 -22.70 13.37
C ALA A 422 0.90 -23.26 12.44
N ALA A 423 1.81 -22.42 11.95
CA ALA A 423 2.94 -22.84 11.12
C ALA A 423 3.88 -23.79 11.89
N GLU A 424 4.19 -23.49 13.14
CA GLU A 424 4.99 -24.32 14.03
C GLU A 424 4.35 -25.70 14.25
N LYS A 425 3.06 -25.74 14.54
CA LYS A 425 2.27 -26.97 14.69
C LYS A 425 2.39 -27.92 13.49
N TYR A 426 2.50 -27.39 12.28
CA TYR A 426 2.66 -28.15 11.04
C TYR A 426 4.10 -28.21 10.53
N SER A 427 5.09 -27.84 11.36
CA SER A 427 6.52 -27.82 11.01
C SER A 427 6.82 -27.06 9.72
N ALA A 428 6.08 -25.96 9.48
CA ALA A 428 6.31 -25.11 8.33
C ALA A 428 7.41 -24.09 8.66
N LYS A 429 8.40 -23.97 7.74
CA LYS A 429 9.43 -22.93 7.87
C LYS A 429 8.81 -21.56 7.65
N VAL A 430 8.87 -20.69 8.66
CA VAL A 430 8.31 -19.33 8.59
C VAL A 430 9.34 -18.34 8.07
N GLU A 431 8.91 -17.47 7.15
CA GLU A 431 9.62 -16.27 6.70
C GLU A 431 8.65 -15.09 6.81
N GLN A 432 9.07 -13.97 7.41
CA GLN A 432 8.25 -12.78 7.58
C GLN A 432 8.89 -11.58 6.89
N VAL A 433 8.07 -10.78 6.22
CA VAL A 433 8.47 -9.49 5.62
C VAL A 433 7.42 -8.46 6.00
N ASP A 434 7.88 -7.30 6.49
CA ASP A 434 7.03 -6.21 6.91
C ASP A 434 7.07 -5.10 5.85
N LEU A 435 5.89 -4.69 5.34
CA LEU A 435 5.76 -3.60 4.38
C LEU A 435 5.53 -2.30 5.14
N SER A 436 6.44 -1.34 4.97
CA SER A 436 6.37 -0.03 5.61
C SER A 436 5.97 1.10 4.66
N ALA A 437 6.21 0.97 3.34
CA ALA A 437 5.85 1.99 2.36
C ALA A 437 4.33 2.23 2.31
N GLN A 438 3.90 3.47 2.46
CA GLN A 438 2.49 3.85 2.43
C GLN A 438 2.12 4.47 1.09
N PHE A 439 1.02 3.97 0.48
CA PHE A 439 0.46 4.46 -0.80
C PHE A 439 -0.97 4.98 -0.64
N ARG A 440 -1.59 4.75 0.53
CA ARG A 440 -2.95 5.21 0.80
C ARG A 440 -2.93 6.64 1.32
N CYS A 441 -4.06 7.32 1.22
CA CYS A 441 -4.18 8.73 1.64
C CYS A 441 -3.08 9.60 1.01
N ASN A 442 -2.77 9.37 -0.27
CA ASN A 442 -1.72 10.09 -1.00
C ASN A 442 -0.34 10.06 -0.31
N GLY A 443 -0.04 8.97 0.40
CA GLY A 443 1.20 8.83 1.16
C GLY A 443 1.28 9.70 2.41
N ALA A 444 0.14 10.20 2.93
CA ALA A 444 0.09 11.02 4.15
C ALA A 444 0.19 10.14 5.40
N ASP A 445 1.39 9.67 5.74
CA ASP A 445 1.64 8.89 6.96
C ASP A 445 1.23 9.63 8.22
N GLY A 446 1.45 10.95 8.26
CA GLY A 446 1.05 11.81 9.37
C GLY A 446 -0.45 11.76 9.66
N PHE A 447 -1.31 11.75 8.61
CA PHE A 447 -2.75 11.58 8.77
C PHE A 447 -3.11 10.21 9.38
N LEU A 448 -2.53 9.11 8.88
CA LEU A 448 -2.82 7.77 9.38
C LEU A 448 -2.33 7.57 10.82
N ASN A 449 -1.20 8.17 11.18
CA ASN A 449 -0.70 8.19 12.54
C ASN A 449 -1.61 9.00 13.45
N TRP A 450 -1.97 10.22 13.04
CA TRP A 450 -2.94 11.05 13.76
C TRP A 450 -4.24 10.29 13.98
N LEU A 451 -4.80 9.68 12.94
CA LEU A 451 -6.02 8.91 13.02
C LEU A 451 -5.92 7.75 14.02
N SER A 452 -4.78 7.08 14.06
CA SER A 452 -4.53 5.98 15.01
C SER A 452 -4.45 6.49 16.44
N VAL A 453 -3.81 7.63 16.68
CA VAL A 453 -3.72 8.28 17.99
C VAL A 453 -5.09 8.75 18.49
N VAL A 454 -5.83 9.51 17.67
CA VAL A 454 -7.13 10.07 18.09
C VAL A 454 -8.20 8.99 18.30
N LEU A 455 -8.07 7.84 17.66
CA LEU A 455 -8.92 6.68 17.87
C LEU A 455 -8.41 5.73 18.97
N GLY A 456 -7.32 6.05 19.67
CA GLY A 456 -6.76 5.24 20.76
C GLY A 456 -6.26 3.86 20.32
N LEU A 457 -5.78 3.73 19.06
CA LEU A 457 -5.29 2.48 18.48
C LEU A 457 -3.76 2.34 18.54
N SER A 458 -3.04 3.41 18.86
CA SER A 458 -1.59 3.44 19.10
C SER A 458 -1.28 4.35 20.28
N ASP A 459 -0.20 4.05 20.99
CA ASP A 459 0.28 4.91 22.07
C ASP A 459 0.88 6.20 21.48
N ALA A 460 0.45 7.33 22.01
CA ALA A 460 0.97 8.64 21.60
C ALA A 460 2.49 8.77 21.76
N SER A 461 3.10 7.99 22.65
CA SER A 461 4.54 7.97 22.93
C SER A 461 5.40 7.35 21.82
N THR A 462 4.83 6.47 21.00
CA THR A 462 5.58 5.75 19.96
C THR A 462 5.67 6.50 18.63
N ASN A 463 4.84 7.55 18.41
CA ASN A 463 4.73 8.26 17.14
C ASN A 463 4.70 9.79 17.26
N ALA A 464 5.30 10.37 18.30
CA ALA A 464 5.26 11.81 18.58
C ALA A 464 5.81 12.72 17.45
N HIS A 465 6.48 12.15 16.45
CA HIS A 465 7.14 12.91 15.39
C HIS A 465 6.43 12.90 14.02
N ALA A 466 5.23 12.34 13.87
CA ALA A 466 4.63 12.13 12.56
C ALA A 466 3.10 12.25 12.53
N THR A 467 2.51 13.21 13.25
CA THR A 467 1.04 13.44 13.21
C THR A 467 0.62 14.63 12.34
N GLY A 468 1.55 15.32 11.71
CA GLY A 468 1.30 16.45 10.81
C GLY A 468 1.23 16.00 9.35
N TRP A 469 0.30 16.56 8.58
CA TRP A 469 0.23 16.47 7.12
C TRP A 469 -0.32 17.77 6.55
N SER A 470 -0.08 18.01 5.25
CA SER A 470 -0.69 19.17 4.57
C SER A 470 -2.04 18.81 3.96
N GLN A 471 -2.94 19.77 3.84
CA GLN A 471 -4.22 19.60 3.14
C GLN A 471 -4.02 19.23 1.64
N ASN A 472 -2.89 19.62 1.06
CA ASN A 472 -2.54 19.20 -0.31
C ASN A 472 -2.17 17.72 -0.40
N GLU A 473 -1.63 17.14 0.68
CA GLU A 473 -1.33 15.71 0.73
C GLU A 473 -2.62 14.89 0.91
N TYR A 474 -3.48 15.30 1.84
CA TYR A 474 -4.75 14.63 2.09
C TYR A 474 -5.80 15.63 2.59
N ASP A 475 -6.81 15.89 1.76
CA ASP A 475 -7.87 16.86 2.06
C ASP A 475 -8.89 16.25 3.04
N PHE A 476 -8.73 16.53 4.33
CA PHE A 476 -9.55 16.00 5.41
C PHE A 476 -10.21 17.09 6.23
N ASP A 477 -11.53 16.93 6.46
CA ASP A 477 -12.26 17.84 7.34
C ASP A 477 -13.41 17.14 8.06
N ILE A 478 -13.84 17.73 9.20
CA ILE A 478 -14.93 17.30 10.05
C ILE A 478 -16.03 18.37 10.01
N VAL A 479 -17.14 18.02 9.37
CA VAL A 479 -18.22 18.95 9.09
C VAL A 479 -19.32 18.95 10.18
N ASP A 480 -20.14 19.99 10.21
CA ASP A 480 -21.17 20.17 11.24
C ASP A 480 -22.51 19.51 10.89
N THR A 481 -22.77 19.32 9.62
CA THR A 481 -24.04 18.77 9.13
C THR A 481 -23.83 17.57 8.20
N PRO A 482 -24.76 16.60 8.16
CA PRO A 482 -24.65 15.48 7.22
C PRO A 482 -24.83 15.91 5.77
N GLU A 483 -25.55 17.03 5.52
CA GLU A 483 -25.72 17.63 4.20
C GLU A 483 -24.40 18.05 3.57
N GLU A 484 -23.49 18.60 4.35
CA GLU A 484 -22.15 18.98 3.87
C GLU A 484 -21.36 17.76 3.35
N VAL A 485 -21.50 16.59 4.00
CA VAL A 485 -20.89 15.34 3.50
C VAL A 485 -21.50 14.93 2.17
N LEU A 486 -22.85 15.03 2.04
CA LEU A 486 -23.55 14.68 0.81
C LEU A 486 -23.17 15.60 -0.35
N GLU A 487 -23.16 16.91 -0.09
CA GLU A 487 -22.79 17.89 -1.11
C GLU A 487 -21.36 17.69 -1.59
N PHE A 488 -20.44 17.46 -0.66
CA PHE A 488 -19.05 17.12 -1.01
C PHE A 488 -18.99 15.89 -1.92
N VAL A 489 -19.68 14.81 -1.59
CA VAL A 489 -19.65 13.57 -2.40
C VAL A 489 -20.30 13.80 -3.77
N ARG A 490 -21.41 14.55 -3.86
CA ARG A 490 -22.06 14.94 -5.12
C ARG A 490 -21.13 15.77 -5.99
N GLN A 491 -20.48 16.77 -5.41
CA GLN A 491 -19.54 17.63 -6.10
C GLN A 491 -18.37 16.81 -6.69
N LYS A 492 -17.74 15.93 -5.88
CA LYS A 492 -16.63 15.10 -6.32
C LYS A 492 -17.01 14.09 -7.41
N ASN A 493 -18.20 13.55 -7.37
CA ASN A 493 -18.73 12.70 -8.44
C ASN A 493 -18.98 13.51 -9.73
N LYS A 494 -19.51 14.72 -9.64
CA LYS A 494 -19.69 15.62 -10.79
C LYS A 494 -18.35 16.03 -11.42
N GLU A 495 -17.35 16.38 -10.60
CA GLU A 495 -15.99 16.69 -11.05
C GLU A 495 -15.37 15.51 -11.82
N ALA A 496 -15.55 14.27 -11.34
CA ALA A 496 -15.06 13.07 -11.99
C ALA A 496 -15.72 12.78 -13.34
N GLN A 497 -17.04 13.07 -13.47
CA GLN A 497 -17.77 12.92 -14.73
C GLN A 497 -17.35 13.96 -15.78
N LEU A 498 -17.06 15.19 -15.36
CA LEU A 498 -16.61 16.27 -16.26
C LEU A 498 -15.19 16.08 -16.79
N ASN A 499 -14.37 15.32 -16.06
CA ASN A 499 -12.97 15.05 -16.41
C ASN A 499 -12.73 13.53 -16.53
N PRO A 500 -13.35 12.84 -17.51
CA PRO A 500 -13.15 11.41 -17.67
C PRO A 500 -11.71 11.13 -18.12
N VAL A 501 -11.08 10.11 -17.55
CA VAL A 501 -9.78 9.64 -17.98
C VAL A 501 -9.97 8.77 -19.22
N PRO A 502 -9.38 9.13 -20.40
CA PRO A 502 -9.54 8.36 -21.61
C PRO A 502 -9.12 6.88 -21.45
N GLY A 503 -9.93 5.96 -21.99
CA GLY A 503 -9.62 4.52 -21.96
C GLY A 503 -9.91 3.81 -20.63
N ARG A 504 -10.50 4.49 -19.64
CA ARG A 504 -10.84 3.91 -18.33
C ARG A 504 -12.34 3.67 -18.16
N THR A 505 -12.68 2.56 -17.51
CA THR A 505 -13.98 2.40 -16.89
C THR A 505 -14.13 3.50 -15.85
N VAL A 506 -15.25 4.23 -15.86
CA VAL A 506 -15.50 5.32 -14.90
C VAL A 506 -15.41 4.76 -13.48
N ILE A 507 -14.36 5.12 -12.75
CA ILE A 507 -14.29 4.86 -11.31
C ILE A 507 -15.06 6.00 -10.64
N PRO A 508 -16.03 5.71 -9.78
CA PRO A 508 -16.79 6.74 -9.06
C PRO A 508 -15.84 7.69 -8.33
N GLY A 509 -16.08 9.00 -8.46
CA GLY A 509 -15.25 10.03 -7.84
C GLY A 509 -15.26 9.95 -6.33
N ALA A 510 -16.43 9.66 -5.74
CA ALA A 510 -16.63 9.59 -4.29
C ALA A 510 -17.67 8.55 -3.88
N ARG A 511 -17.59 8.06 -2.64
CA ARG A 511 -18.56 7.14 -2.02
C ARG A 511 -18.87 7.54 -0.58
N LEU A 512 -20.11 7.23 -0.16
CA LEU A 512 -20.57 7.38 1.22
C LEU A 512 -20.30 6.09 1.99
N LEU A 513 -19.80 6.22 3.21
CA LEU A 513 -19.43 5.11 4.09
C LEU A 513 -19.96 5.33 5.51
N ALA A 514 -20.30 4.24 6.20
CA ALA A 514 -20.64 4.29 7.62
C ALA A 514 -20.25 3.02 8.38
N GLY A 515 -20.12 3.12 9.71
CA GLY A 515 -20.05 1.99 10.62
C GLY A 515 -21.39 1.27 10.74
N TYR A 516 -21.43 0.15 11.43
CA TYR A 516 -22.66 -0.58 11.71
C TYR A 516 -23.46 0.05 12.86
N ALA A 517 -23.74 1.34 12.77
CA ALA A 517 -24.41 2.14 13.79
C ALA A 517 -25.93 2.29 13.58
N TRP A 518 -26.47 1.68 12.53
CA TRP A 518 -27.90 1.68 12.21
C TRP A 518 -28.43 0.26 11.99
N PRO A 519 -29.72 0.00 12.28
CA PRO A 519 -30.32 -1.27 11.97
C PRO A 519 -30.29 -1.55 10.47
N TRP A 520 -30.37 -2.81 10.09
CA TRP A 520 -30.44 -3.24 8.70
C TRP A 520 -31.76 -3.97 8.45
N THR A 521 -32.67 -3.29 7.76
CA THR A 521 -33.99 -3.81 7.41
C THR A 521 -33.89 -4.72 6.20
N LYS A 522 -33.90 -6.03 6.45
CA LYS A 522 -33.51 -7.06 5.51
C LYS A 522 -34.34 -7.11 4.23
N ASP A 523 -35.65 -7.02 4.36
CA ASP A 523 -36.59 -7.22 3.25
C ASP A 523 -36.65 -6.02 2.29
N ASN A 524 -36.53 -4.81 2.79
CA ASN A 524 -36.52 -3.59 1.98
C ASN A 524 -35.15 -3.27 1.40
N ASN A 525 -34.03 -3.77 2.02
CA ASN A 525 -32.68 -3.53 1.51
C ASN A 525 -32.36 -4.36 0.26
N ASP A 526 -33.08 -5.44 -0.01
CA ASP A 526 -32.90 -6.22 -1.24
C ASP A 526 -33.33 -5.42 -2.49
N HIS A 527 -34.20 -4.40 -2.32
CA HIS A 527 -34.68 -3.52 -3.38
C HIS A 527 -34.09 -2.09 -3.31
N GLY A 528 -33.27 -1.78 -2.28
CA GLY A 528 -32.68 -0.44 -2.07
C GLY A 528 -33.68 0.62 -1.60
N GLU A 529 -34.85 0.22 -1.09
CA GLU A 529 -35.93 1.12 -0.66
C GLU A 529 -35.79 1.57 0.80
N ALA A 530 -35.16 0.74 1.66
CA ALA A 530 -34.99 1.06 3.07
C ALA A 530 -33.91 2.14 3.27
N LYS A 531 -34.31 3.26 3.86
CA LYS A 531 -33.42 4.37 4.24
C LYS A 531 -33.04 4.26 5.71
N ASP A 532 -32.33 3.19 6.07
CA ASP A 532 -32.05 2.87 7.47
C ASP A 532 -31.00 3.79 8.12
N VAL A 533 -30.13 4.46 7.33
CA VAL A 533 -29.19 5.45 7.86
C VAL A 533 -29.94 6.76 8.09
N ASP A 534 -30.41 6.94 9.33
CA ASP A 534 -31.14 8.14 9.77
C ASP A 534 -30.16 9.08 10.50
N LEU A 535 -29.94 10.26 9.92
CA LEU A 535 -29.08 11.32 10.42
C LEU A 535 -29.89 12.54 10.90
N GLY A 536 -31.18 12.36 11.09
CA GLY A 536 -32.14 13.41 11.45
C GLY A 536 -32.69 14.12 10.21
N THR A 537 -31.94 15.02 9.63
CA THR A 537 -32.35 15.78 8.43
C THR A 537 -32.18 14.97 7.14
N VAL A 538 -31.27 14.00 7.14
CA VAL A 538 -30.94 13.16 5.98
C VAL A 538 -31.22 11.69 6.29
N LYS A 539 -31.88 10.99 5.35
CA LYS A 539 -32.10 9.55 5.42
C LYS A 539 -31.61 8.87 4.16
N LEU A 540 -30.73 7.88 4.32
CA LEU A 540 -30.00 7.23 3.21
C LEU A 540 -30.21 5.71 3.24
N ALA A 541 -30.26 5.13 2.05
CA ALA A 541 -30.19 3.68 1.88
C ALA A 541 -28.76 3.17 2.13
N TRP A 542 -28.62 1.97 2.68
CA TRP A 542 -27.32 1.36 2.85
C TRP A 542 -27.35 -0.16 2.70
N ASN A 543 -26.19 -0.72 2.29
CA ASN A 543 -25.97 -2.17 2.22
C ASN A 543 -27.00 -2.94 1.39
N ASN A 544 -27.39 -2.40 0.23
CA ASN A 544 -28.26 -3.11 -0.69
C ASN A 544 -27.62 -4.47 -1.06
N ARG A 545 -28.32 -5.57 -0.75
CA ARG A 545 -27.82 -6.93 -0.94
C ARG A 545 -27.56 -7.29 -2.40
N ASN A 546 -28.47 -6.86 -3.26
CA ASN A 546 -28.42 -7.21 -4.68
C ASN A 546 -27.36 -6.39 -5.43
N ALA A 547 -27.00 -5.21 -4.90
CA ALA A 547 -26.01 -4.32 -5.48
C ALA A 547 -24.66 -4.30 -4.73
N SER A 548 -24.51 -4.98 -3.58
CA SER A 548 -23.36 -4.85 -2.68
C SER A 548 -21.99 -5.06 -3.35
N TYR A 549 -21.90 -5.93 -4.37
CA TYR A 549 -20.68 -6.12 -5.14
C TYR A 549 -20.50 -5.11 -6.28
N LYS A 550 -21.60 -4.53 -6.79
CA LYS A 550 -21.59 -3.51 -7.84
C LYS A 550 -21.49 -2.11 -7.27
N TRP A 551 -21.91 -1.91 -6.02
CA TRP A 551 -21.94 -0.61 -5.35
C TRP A 551 -20.63 0.18 -5.52
N ALA A 552 -19.48 -0.48 -5.48
CA ALA A 552 -18.18 0.18 -5.61
C ALA A 552 -17.88 0.69 -7.03
N ILE A 553 -18.48 0.07 -8.06
CA ILE A 553 -18.19 0.33 -9.48
C ILE A 553 -19.39 0.89 -10.26
N ASP A 554 -20.59 0.87 -9.67
CA ASP A 554 -21.82 1.36 -10.30
C ASP A 554 -21.88 2.88 -10.19
N ASP A 555 -22.00 3.57 -11.33
CA ASP A 555 -22.02 5.02 -11.43
C ASP A 555 -23.44 5.61 -11.57
N SER A 556 -24.48 4.81 -11.30
CA SER A 556 -25.85 5.29 -11.27
C SER A 556 -26.09 6.26 -10.09
N GLU A 557 -26.92 7.28 -10.28
CA GLU A 557 -27.23 8.28 -9.25
C GLU A 557 -27.75 7.66 -7.95
N GLN A 558 -28.56 6.60 -8.06
CA GLN A 558 -29.08 5.88 -6.90
C GLN A 558 -27.98 5.25 -6.05
N VAL A 559 -26.96 4.66 -6.69
CA VAL A 559 -25.86 3.99 -5.99
C VAL A 559 -24.84 4.98 -5.44
N LYS A 560 -24.68 6.16 -6.07
CA LYS A 560 -23.79 7.22 -5.58
C LYS A 560 -24.21 7.75 -4.21
N GLU A 561 -25.51 7.76 -3.92
CA GLU A 561 -26.06 8.19 -2.63
C GLU A 561 -26.31 7.02 -1.65
N GLU A 562 -26.01 5.80 -2.04
CA GLU A 562 -26.09 4.63 -1.15
C GLU A 562 -24.84 4.54 -0.26
N VAL A 563 -25.06 4.31 1.03
CA VAL A 563 -24.00 4.19 2.02
C VAL A 563 -23.46 2.76 2.06
N GLY A 564 -22.16 2.59 1.85
CA GLY A 564 -21.48 1.32 2.04
C GLY A 564 -21.01 1.12 3.48
N CYS A 565 -21.00 -0.12 3.95
CA CYS A 565 -20.45 -0.44 5.28
C CYS A 565 -18.97 -0.86 5.20
N VAL A 566 -18.35 -1.01 6.35
CA VAL A 566 -16.96 -1.46 6.45
C VAL A 566 -16.71 -2.81 5.75
N HIS A 567 -17.67 -3.73 5.77
CA HIS A 567 -17.51 -5.05 5.16
C HIS A 567 -17.63 -5.03 3.62
N THR A 568 -18.38 -4.07 3.06
CA THR A 568 -18.50 -3.87 1.61
C THR A 568 -17.32 -3.06 1.04
N SER A 569 -16.78 -2.13 1.82
CA SER A 569 -15.68 -1.25 1.40
C SER A 569 -14.28 -1.83 1.65
N GLN A 570 -14.14 -2.87 2.48
CA GLN A 570 -12.84 -3.46 2.83
C GLN A 570 -12.19 -4.13 1.60
N GLY A 571 -10.93 -3.80 1.35
CA GLY A 571 -10.21 -4.22 0.13
C GLY A 571 -10.44 -3.29 -1.07
N LEU A 572 -11.29 -2.24 -0.96
CA LEU A 572 -11.57 -1.25 -1.99
C LEU A 572 -11.00 0.12 -1.60
N GLU A 573 -10.75 0.96 -2.59
CA GLU A 573 -10.29 2.34 -2.44
C GLU A 573 -11.10 3.24 -3.37
N PHE A 574 -11.32 4.48 -2.93
CA PHE A 574 -12.06 5.51 -3.66
C PHE A 574 -11.23 6.79 -3.72
N ASN A 575 -11.43 7.63 -4.72
CA ASN A 575 -10.73 8.92 -4.74
C ASN A 575 -11.09 9.75 -3.51
N TRP A 576 -12.38 9.84 -3.18
CA TRP A 576 -12.91 10.59 -2.06
C TRP A 576 -13.94 9.78 -1.28
N VAL A 577 -14.06 10.03 0.01
CA VAL A 577 -15.09 9.39 0.85
C VAL A 577 -15.80 10.40 1.74
N GLY A 578 -17.11 10.24 1.85
CA GLY A 578 -17.91 10.85 2.88
C GLY A 578 -18.20 9.82 3.97
N VAL A 579 -17.86 10.08 5.22
CA VAL A 579 -17.98 9.11 6.32
C VAL A 579 -18.94 9.60 7.39
N PHE A 580 -19.89 8.76 7.73
CA PHE A 580 -20.80 8.98 8.85
C PHE A 580 -20.37 8.14 10.05
N ILE A 581 -20.00 8.78 11.14
CA ILE A 581 -19.75 8.14 12.44
C ILE A 581 -21.03 8.19 13.25
N GLY A 582 -21.61 7.01 13.52
CA GLY A 582 -22.84 6.89 14.27
C GLY A 582 -22.66 6.96 15.79
N ASN A 583 -23.74 6.72 16.52
CA ASN A 583 -23.72 6.72 17.99
C ASN A 583 -23.09 5.46 18.60
N ASP A 584 -22.59 4.54 17.78
CA ASP A 584 -21.80 3.39 18.22
C ASP A 584 -20.41 3.81 18.74
N LEU A 585 -19.88 4.96 18.30
CA LEU A 585 -18.68 5.61 18.83
C LEU A 585 -19.03 6.98 19.42
N GLN A 586 -18.63 7.21 20.67
CA GLN A 586 -18.91 8.43 21.42
C GLN A 586 -17.66 8.89 22.16
N TYR A 587 -17.63 10.16 22.56
CA TYR A 587 -16.62 10.71 23.46
C TYR A 587 -17.26 11.09 24.80
N ASP A 588 -16.57 10.76 25.90
CA ASP A 588 -16.97 11.15 27.25
C ASP A 588 -16.09 12.32 27.72
N PRO A 589 -16.61 13.56 27.75
CA PRO A 589 -15.83 14.73 28.10
C PRO A 589 -15.42 14.77 29.57
N GLN A 590 -16.12 14.07 30.47
CA GLN A 590 -15.78 14.01 31.89
C GLN A 590 -14.62 13.06 32.15
N LYS A 591 -14.54 11.98 31.40
CA LYS A 591 -13.49 10.97 31.50
C LYS A 591 -12.35 11.16 30.50
N HIS A 592 -12.49 12.13 29.61
CA HIS A 592 -11.55 12.38 28.52
C HIS A 592 -11.21 11.14 27.70
N CYS A 593 -12.19 10.31 27.38
CA CYS A 593 -11.98 9.06 26.67
C CYS A 593 -13.08 8.73 25.65
N LEU A 594 -12.71 7.95 24.65
CA LEU A 594 -13.65 7.34 23.72
C LEU A 594 -14.42 6.22 24.41
N LYS A 595 -15.68 6.03 24.04
CA LYS A 595 -16.53 4.92 24.48
C LYS A 595 -17.35 4.35 23.33
N ALA A 596 -17.56 3.05 23.33
CA ALA A 596 -18.48 2.39 22.42
C ALA A 596 -19.84 2.20 23.06
N SER A 597 -20.91 2.22 22.25
CA SER A 597 -22.26 1.91 22.68
C SER A 597 -22.74 0.61 22.03
N ILE A 598 -22.95 -0.42 22.83
CA ILE A 598 -23.43 -1.73 22.35
C ILE A 598 -24.88 -1.66 21.85
N ASP A 599 -25.67 -0.74 22.38
CA ASP A 599 -27.06 -0.54 21.97
C ASP A 599 -27.14 0.07 20.58
N ASN A 600 -26.20 0.95 20.23
CA ASN A 600 -26.10 1.61 18.92
C ASN A 600 -25.18 0.88 17.92
N TYR A 601 -24.72 -0.33 18.24
CA TYR A 601 -23.92 -1.16 17.37
C TYR A 601 -24.75 -2.33 16.84
N PHE A 602 -24.94 -2.43 15.52
CA PHE A 602 -25.88 -3.38 14.90
C PHE A 602 -25.24 -4.54 14.13
N ASP A 603 -23.90 -4.66 14.09
CA ASP A 603 -23.26 -5.87 13.56
C ASP A 603 -23.46 -7.06 14.53
N LYS A 604 -24.40 -7.94 14.18
CA LYS A 604 -24.69 -9.14 14.97
C LYS A 604 -23.46 -10.04 15.16
N GLY A 605 -22.63 -10.16 14.11
CA GLY A 605 -21.39 -10.95 14.17
C GLY A 605 -20.35 -10.33 15.09
N GLY A 606 -20.24 -9.00 15.08
CA GLY A 606 -19.33 -8.24 15.94
C GLY A 606 -19.71 -8.21 17.42
N LYS A 607 -20.99 -8.51 17.75
CA LYS A 607 -21.45 -8.63 19.13
C LYS A 607 -21.07 -9.94 19.82
N ASN A 608 -20.64 -10.95 19.06
CA ASN A 608 -20.28 -12.25 19.61
C ASN A 608 -18.86 -12.23 20.18
N GLY A 609 -18.67 -12.84 21.36
CA GLY A 609 -17.34 -12.96 21.99
C GLY A 609 -16.86 -11.71 22.74
N LEU A 610 -17.72 -10.71 22.97
CA LEU A 610 -17.38 -9.48 23.69
C LEU A 610 -17.38 -9.60 25.22
N GLY A 611 -17.72 -10.78 25.78
CA GLY A 611 -17.81 -10.98 27.23
C GLY A 611 -19.26 -10.92 27.75
N LYS A 612 -19.41 -10.83 29.09
CA LYS A 612 -20.70 -10.84 29.78
C LYS A 612 -21.00 -9.47 30.39
N GLY A 613 -22.25 -9.05 30.30
CA GLY A 613 -22.67 -7.73 30.82
C GLY A 613 -22.34 -6.56 29.89
N LYS A 614 -23.09 -5.45 30.06
CA LYS A 614 -22.99 -4.29 29.15
C LYS A 614 -21.64 -3.59 29.21
N VAL A 615 -21.14 -3.32 30.41
CA VAL A 615 -19.88 -2.56 30.62
C VAL A 615 -18.68 -3.27 30.00
N GLU A 616 -18.54 -4.59 30.26
CA GLU A 616 -17.44 -5.38 29.69
C GLU A 616 -17.56 -5.45 28.17
N ARG A 617 -18.75 -5.67 27.65
CA ARG A 617 -19.00 -5.72 26.21
C ARG A 617 -18.67 -4.40 25.50
N GLU A 618 -19.03 -3.25 26.08
CA GLU A 618 -18.72 -1.93 25.54
C GLU A 618 -17.22 -1.65 25.58
N LYS A 619 -16.54 -2.01 26.67
CA LYS A 619 -15.07 -1.90 26.77
C LYS A 619 -14.36 -2.73 25.70
N ASN A 620 -14.79 -3.97 25.50
CA ASN A 620 -14.19 -4.85 24.49
C ASN A 620 -14.58 -4.46 23.06
N LEU A 621 -15.78 -3.89 22.86
CA LEU A 621 -16.27 -3.41 21.58
C LEU A 621 -15.49 -2.19 21.08
N LEU A 622 -15.06 -1.28 21.96
CA LEU A 622 -14.43 -0.02 21.62
C LEU A 622 -13.29 -0.20 20.60
N LYS A 623 -12.41 -1.16 20.84
CA LYS A 623 -11.29 -1.48 19.94
C LYS A 623 -11.76 -1.79 18.51
N TYR A 624 -12.83 -2.56 18.34
CA TYR A 624 -13.34 -2.96 17.03
C TYR A 624 -14.04 -1.80 16.31
N VAL A 625 -14.78 -0.98 17.05
CA VAL A 625 -15.44 0.22 16.50
C VAL A 625 -14.40 1.24 16.06
N CYS A 626 -13.37 1.51 16.86
CA CYS A 626 -12.27 2.38 16.49
C CYS A 626 -11.52 1.87 15.25
N ARG A 627 -11.24 0.57 15.16
CA ARG A 627 -10.65 -0.04 13.96
C ARG A 627 -11.56 0.07 12.74
N CYS A 628 -12.88 -0.09 12.91
CA CYS A 628 -13.85 0.10 11.84
C CYS A 628 -13.74 1.51 11.25
N TYR A 629 -13.81 2.54 12.09
CA TYR A 629 -13.70 3.92 11.62
C TYR A 629 -12.32 4.27 11.09
N ARG A 630 -11.24 3.73 11.63
CA ARG A 630 -9.91 3.86 11.02
C ARG A 630 -9.88 3.32 9.59
N VAL A 631 -10.50 2.16 9.36
CA VAL A 631 -10.61 1.58 8.02
C VAL A 631 -11.43 2.46 7.11
N LEU A 632 -12.61 2.94 7.52
CA LEU A 632 -13.50 3.77 6.71
C LEU A 632 -12.87 5.11 6.35
N LEU A 633 -12.27 5.80 7.32
CA LEU A 633 -11.65 7.12 7.16
C LEU A 633 -10.39 7.09 6.27
N SER A 634 -9.76 5.93 6.14
CA SER A 634 -8.60 5.72 5.27
C SER A 634 -8.94 5.13 3.90
N ARG A 635 -10.21 5.10 3.47
CA ARG A 635 -10.62 4.58 2.15
C ARG A 635 -10.50 5.59 1.03
N GLY A 636 -10.49 6.88 1.34
CA GLY A 636 -10.20 7.93 0.38
C GLY A 636 -8.71 7.95 0.04
N VAL A 637 -8.38 8.05 -1.25
CA VAL A 637 -6.99 8.24 -1.70
C VAL A 637 -6.59 9.70 -1.55
N ARG A 638 -7.50 10.64 -1.91
CA ARG A 638 -7.26 12.08 -1.94
C ARG A 638 -7.78 12.82 -0.73
N GLY A 639 -8.84 12.30 -0.09
CA GLY A 639 -9.42 12.96 1.08
C GLY A 639 -10.73 12.36 1.56
N ALA A 640 -11.22 12.93 2.68
CA ALA A 640 -12.46 12.54 3.31
C ALA A 640 -13.19 13.74 3.94
N ARG A 641 -14.53 13.66 4.00
CA ARG A 641 -15.38 14.52 4.83
C ARG A 641 -16.10 13.65 5.84
N VAL A 642 -16.17 14.10 7.07
CA VAL A 642 -16.65 13.31 8.21
C VAL A 642 -17.72 14.05 8.97
N TYR A 643 -18.84 13.40 9.20
CA TYR A 643 -19.86 13.85 10.14
C TYR A 643 -19.99 12.84 11.28
N CYS A 644 -20.05 13.35 12.52
CA CYS A 644 -20.25 12.54 13.73
C CYS A 644 -21.62 12.86 14.32
N CYS A 645 -22.45 11.82 14.55
CA CYS A 645 -23.74 11.97 15.22
C CYS A 645 -23.58 12.44 16.68
N ASN A 646 -22.59 11.95 17.41
CA ASN A 646 -22.27 12.39 18.76
C ASN A 646 -21.53 13.75 18.73
N LYS A 647 -22.15 14.78 19.34
CA LYS A 647 -21.62 16.16 19.33
C LYS A 647 -20.28 16.27 20.07
N GLU A 648 -20.12 15.59 21.17
CA GLU A 648 -18.92 15.58 21.98
C GLU A 648 -17.75 14.95 21.21
N LEU A 649 -18.00 13.86 20.49
CA LEU A 649 -17.01 13.24 19.61
C LEU A 649 -16.61 14.16 18.47
N ARG A 650 -17.57 14.85 17.85
CA ARG A 650 -17.31 15.82 16.78
C ARG A 650 -16.41 16.96 17.28
N ALA A 651 -16.74 17.52 18.44
CA ALA A 651 -15.92 18.58 19.06
C ALA A 651 -14.51 18.09 19.39
N TYR A 652 -14.37 16.91 19.99
CA TYR A 652 -13.07 16.28 20.28
C TYR A 652 -12.22 16.12 19.02
N LEU A 653 -12.80 15.54 17.96
CA LEU A 653 -12.03 15.30 16.72
C LEU A 653 -11.65 16.61 16.02
N LYS A 654 -12.51 17.65 16.03
CA LYS A 654 -12.18 19.00 15.51
C LYS A 654 -11.04 19.63 16.29
N GLU A 655 -11.06 19.56 17.61
CA GLU A 655 -9.95 20.06 18.46
C GLU A 655 -8.63 19.36 18.10
N LYS A 656 -8.65 18.02 17.97
CA LYS A 656 -7.46 17.24 17.60
C LYS A 656 -6.96 17.54 16.19
N LEU A 657 -7.86 17.84 15.25
CA LEU A 657 -7.51 18.24 13.90
C LEU A 657 -6.82 19.61 13.88
N LEU A 658 -7.34 20.58 14.63
CA LEU A 658 -6.70 21.89 14.77
C LEU A 658 -5.30 21.78 15.38
N GLN A 659 -5.12 20.94 16.41
CA GLN A 659 -3.81 20.71 17.03
C GLN A 659 -2.80 20.11 16.03
N ALA A 660 -3.22 19.22 15.14
CA ALA A 660 -2.36 18.64 14.12
C ALA A 660 -1.94 19.63 13.02
N ASN A 661 -2.81 20.58 12.68
CA ASN A 661 -2.54 21.58 11.63
C ASN A 661 -1.76 22.80 12.13
N CYS A 662 -1.63 22.99 13.44
CA CYS A 662 -0.87 24.08 14.06
C CYS A 662 0.58 23.72 14.44
N GLY A 663 1.00 22.46 14.18
CA GLY A 663 2.33 21.94 14.53
C GLY A 663 3.33 22.01 13.36
#